data_633cc358fc17ffd6a6c8d85e69f7e08c
#
_entry.id   633cc358fc17ffd6a6c8d85e69f7e08c
#
_cell.length_a   1.000
_cell.length_b   1.000
_cell.length_c   1.000
_cell.angle_alpha   90.00
_cell.angle_beta   90.00
_cell.angle_gamma   90.00
#
_symmetry.space_group_name_H-M   'P 1'
#
loop_
_entity.id
_entity.type
_entity.pdbx_description
1 polymer ?
#
loop_
_entity_poly.entity_id
_entity_poly.type
_entity_poly.pdbx_seq_one_letter_code
_entity_poly.pdbx_strand_id
1 'polypeptide(L)'
;MRRKFVLTLWILLISGLLLTSLAFIGIERGWIGYMPDMEQIQSPINKFASQAFTSDGVLLGTWSRKENRIFVDQDSISPYLIKALVATEDERFYEHSGVDAKALGRAVIKRGIMGRHNAGGGSTITQQLAKQLYSATAKTTIERLLQKPIEWVIAVEIERYYTKEEIITLYLNYFDFLHNAVGIKTAANVYFGKSAYNLSINEAATLIGMCKNPSYFNPVRDLERCRLRRNVVLGQMVKAGYLSADSCAQLSAEPITLNFHRIDHKEGKAAYLREYLRQILMADKPKRENYREWQLQQFYTDSLSWETDPLYGWCKKNKKRDGSNYDIYTDGLKVYTTIDSRMQSYAEASVFNHVAFGLQPEFNKKRSSFPNFPYSNNLSANQIKQIFNRAMRQSDRYRMMKQAGASEDEIVSAFKTKIPMTVYSYHGDVDTVMSPMDSIRYYKSFLRSGLVSIDPHNGYVKAYVGGLRYSQFQYDMAMVGRRQIGSTMKPFVFALAMEDGYTPESLISNGQRTYRVAGASWTPRNANHSRAGQMVSLKWGLSQSSNWATANLMNQVDQSGNRLVRLLHSFGIANPDIHPSMALCLGPCDVTVSEMASAYTAFVNSGLRCAPILVSKIEDSEGNVIAEFTPRMTEVVTEQTSRYIIDMMRAVVDQGTAKRLRFKYNLTGPIAGKTGTTNNNSDGWFVGCIPDLVTVCWVGGEDRDIHFNSTAMGQGASTALPIWAFYMTKVYRDKALGYDPKAEFYSDNTDKTQSPTQSESKAPKKKDSPTSEGNSQQPKVATTNKEKNNGGDNVFR
;
A
#
# COMPACT_ATOMS: atom_id res chain seq x y z
N MET A 1 6.11 -43.45 -70.37
CA MET A 1 6.68 -42.35 -69.60
C MET A 1 5.58 -41.58 -68.77
N ARG A 2 4.50 -41.07 -69.36
CA ARG A 2 3.45 -40.28 -68.64
C ARG A 2 2.81 -40.98 -67.46
N ARG A 3 2.42 -42.29 -67.55
CA ARG A 3 1.80 -43.01 -66.41
C ARG A 3 2.78 -43.18 -65.24
N LYS A 4 4.04 -43.44 -65.41
CA LYS A 4 5.04 -43.58 -64.37
C LYS A 4 5.28 -42.23 -63.73
N PHE A 5 5.35 -41.11 -64.42
CA PHE A 5 5.50 -39.78 -63.94
C PHE A 5 4.28 -39.33 -63.05
N VAL A 6 3.04 -39.62 -63.52
CA VAL A 6 1.82 -39.35 -62.78
C VAL A 6 1.78 -40.19 -61.55
N LEU A 7 2.15 -41.49 -61.61
CA LEU A 7 2.20 -42.37 -60.45
C LEU A 7 3.23 -41.86 -59.40
N THR A 8 4.40 -41.40 -59.81
CA THR A 8 5.42 -40.83 -58.94
C THR A 8 4.90 -39.55 -58.22
N LEU A 9 4.21 -38.68 -59.00
CA LEU A 9 3.58 -37.49 -58.40
C LEU A 9 2.53 -37.86 -57.38
N TRP A 10 1.69 -38.89 -57.61
CA TRP A 10 0.73 -39.36 -56.63
C TRP A 10 1.39 -39.99 -55.41
N ILE A 11 2.45 -40.79 -55.58
CA ILE A 11 3.22 -41.35 -54.46
C ILE A 11 3.84 -40.22 -53.64
N LEU A 12 4.45 -39.21 -54.25
CA LEU A 12 5.02 -38.06 -53.56
C LEU A 12 3.95 -37.26 -52.83
N LEU A 13 2.79 -37.05 -53.43
CA LEU A 13 1.66 -36.36 -52.77
C LEU A 13 1.16 -37.14 -51.56
N ILE A 14 0.90 -38.46 -51.75
CA ILE A 14 0.41 -39.32 -50.65
C ILE A 14 1.44 -39.45 -49.53
N SER A 15 2.72 -39.62 -49.88
CA SER A 15 3.81 -39.66 -48.89
C SER A 15 3.94 -38.33 -48.13
N GLY A 16 3.80 -37.21 -48.83
CA GLY A 16 3.81 -35.88 -48.22
C GLY A 16 2.64 -35.66 -47.29
N LEU A 17 1.44 -36.09 -47.68
CA LEU A 17 0.25 -36.03 -46.80
C LEU A 17 0.40 -36.93 -45.57
N LEU A 18 0.94 -38.14 -45.76
CA LEU A 18 1.14 -39.09 -44.67
C LEU A 18 2.19 -38.60 -43.67
N LEU A 19 3.30 -38.04 -44.15
CA LEU A 19 4.35 -37.40 -43.32
C LEU A 19 3.82 -36.20 -42.56
N THR A 20 3.01 -35.36 -43.20
CA THR A 20 2.39 -34.20 -42.53
C THR A 20 1.42 -34.66 -41.46
N SER A 21 0.58 -35.64 -41.72
CA SER A 21 -0.35 -36.21 -40.75
C SER A 21 0.39 -36.82 -39.57
N LEU A 22 1.46 -37.60 -39.80
CA LEU A 22 2.28 -38.15 -38.73
C LEU A 22 2.97 -37.05 -37.90
N ALA A 23 3.41 -35.97 -38.54
CA ALA A 23 3.98 -34.84 -37.84
C ALA A 23 2.95 -34.15 -36.92
N PHE A 24 1.71 -33.94 -37.38
CA PHE A 24 0.63 -33.40 -36.53
C PHE A 24 0.25 -34.32 -35.36
N ILE A 25 0.18 -35.62 -35.59
CA ILE A 25 -0.03 -36.62 -34.52
C ILE A 25 1.13 -36.57 -33.52
N GLY A 26 2.35 -36.42 -33.98
CA GLY A 26 3.52 -36.31 -33.14
C GLY A 26 3.53 -35.03 -32.29
N ILE A 27 3.00 -33.93 -32.84
CA ILE A 27 2.80 -32.66 -32.10
C ILE A 27 1.70 -32.82 -31.03
N GLU A 28 0.54 -33.37 -31.43
CA GLU A 28 -0.59 -33.59 -30.50
C GLU A 28 -0.20 -34.48 -29.31
N ARG A 29 0.67 -35.49 -29.53
CA ARG A 29 1.20 -36.36 -28.49
C ARG A 29 2.41 -35.81 -27.73
N GLY A 30 2.83 -34.60 -28.02
CA GLY A 30 4.00 -33.97 -27.39
C GLY A 30 5.36 -34.56 -27.78
N TRP A 31 5.45 -35.39 -28.87
CA TRP A 31 6.71 -35.92 -29.34
C TRP A 31 7.52 -34.88 -30.13
N ILE A 32 6.84 -33.89 -30.68
CA ILE A 32 7.42 -32.82 -31.52
C ILE A 32 7.03 -31.46 -30.90
N GLY A 33 7.97 -30.86 -30.19
CA GLY A 33 7.76 -29.56 -29.54
C GLY A 33 7.04 -29.65 -28.20
N TYR A 34 6.70 -28.50 -27.64
CA TYR A 34 5.98 -28.40 -26.38
C TYR A 34 4.46 -28.44 -26.62
N MET A 35 3.78 -29.37 -26.01
CA MET A 35 2.32 -29.43 -25.97
C MET A 35 1.88 -29.27 -24.51
N PRO A 36 1.06 -28.26 -24.17
CA PRO A 36 0.54 -28.12 -22.82
C PRO A 36 -0.38 -29.27 -22.43
N ASP A 37 -0.35 -29.67 -21.17
CA ASP A 37 -1.27 -30.65 -20.62
C ASP A 37 -2.66 -30.07 -20.49
N MET A 38 -3.64 -30.95 -20.26
CA MET A 38 -5.05 -30.60 -20.11
C MET A 38 -5.27 -29.54 -19.05
N GLU A 39 -4.64 -29.71 -17.89
CA GLU A 39 -4.75 -28.79 -16.75
C GLU A 39 -4.24 -27.40 -17.10
N GLN A 40 -3.17 -27.31 -17.87
CA GLN A 40 -2.62 -26.02 -18.34
C GLN A 40 -3.51 -25.35 -19.38
N ILE A 41 -4.24 -26.14 -20.20
CA ILE A 41 -5.20 -25.58 -21.16
C ILE A 41 -6.45 -25.10 -20.41
N GLN A 42 -6.95 -25.86 -19.42
CA GLN A 42 -8.13 -25.50 -18.64
C GLN A 42 -7.92 -24.31 -17.70
N SER A 43 -6.69 -24.05 -17.30
CA SER A 43 -6.33 -22.91 -16.45
C SER A 43 -5.10 -22.18 -17.00
N PRO A 44 -5.19 -21.59 -18.20
CA PRO A 44 -4.05 -21.00 -18.91
C PRO A 44 -3.51 -19.75 -18.22
N ILE A 45 -4.32 -19.07 -17.43
CA ILE A 45 -3.94 -17.89 -16.68
C ILE A 45 -3.97 -18.23 -15.19
N ASN A 46 -2.86 -18.66 -14.64
CA ASN A 46 -2.71 -19.00 -13.23
C ASN A 46 -1.90 -17.97 -12.43
N LYS A 47 -1.60 -16.81 -13.04
CA LYS A 47 -0.81 -15.76 -12.42
C LYS A 47 -1.52 -14.42 -12.56
N PHE A 48 -2.20 -14.03 -11.50
CA PHE A 48 -2.89 -12.74 -11.40
C PHE A 48 -2.20 -11.85 -10.38
N ALA A 49 -2.07 -10.57 -10.70
CA ALA A 49 -1.63 -9.58 -9.74
C ALA A 49 -2.66 -9.47 -8.61
N SER A 50 -2.20 -9.55 -7.38
CA SER A 50 -3.08 -9.26 -6.24
C SER A 50 -3.37 -7.76 -6.13
N GLN A 51 -4.52 -7.43 -5.57
CA GLN A 51 -5.07 -6.08 -5.53
C GLN A 51 -5.28 -5.66 -4.08
N ALA A 52 -4.97 -4.39 -3.77
CA ALA A 52 -5.31 -3.78 -2.49
C ALA A 52 -6.47 -2.80 -2.69
N PHE A 53 -7.49 -2.93 -1.86
CA PHE A 53 -8.66 -2.06 -1.87
C PHE A 53 -8.78 -1.29 -0.56
N THR A 54 -9.36 -0.11 -0.62
CA THR A 54 -9.82 0.65 0.55
C THR A 54 -11.10 0.04 1.12
N SER A 55 -11.49 0.47 2.32
CA SER A 55 -12.76 0.07 2.95
C SER A 55 -14.00 0.50 2.16
N ASP A 56 -13.89 1.56 1.38
CA ASP A 56 -14.91 2.07 0.46
C ASP A 56 -14.78 1.52 -0.98
N GLY A 57 -13.99 0.44 -1.18
CA GLY A 57 -13.88 -0.32 -2.43
C GLY A 57 -13.02 0.31 -3.53
N VAL A 58 -12.29 1.37 -3.24
CA VAL A 58 -11.39 2.01 -4.22
C VAL A 58 -10.08 1.23 -4.31
N LEU A 59 -9.61 0.93 -5.52
CA LEU A 59 -8.34 0.26 -5.74
C LEU A 59 -7.17 1.18 -5.31
N LEU A 60 -6.38 0.73 -4.34
CA LEU A 60 -5.14 1.39 -3.90
C LEU A 60 -3.96 1.08 -4.82
N GLY A 61 -3.90 -0.14 -5.35
CA GLY A 61 -2.84 -0.61 -6.22
C GLY A 61 -2.76 -2.13 -6.29
N THR A 62 -1.72 -2.60 -6.95
CA THR A 62 -1.53 -4.03 -7.25
C THR A 62 -0.14 -4.48 -6.88
N TRP A 63 0.00 -5.79 -6.61
CA TRP A 63 1.29 -6.44 -6.43
C TRP A 63 1.51 -7.46 -7.55
N SER A 64 2.60 -7.28 -8.31
CA SER A 64 3.02 -8.18 -9.37
C SER A 64 4.54 -8.22 -9.46
N ARG A 65 5.14 -9.32 -9.93
CA ARG A 65 6.61 -9.42 -10.09
C ARG A 65 7.08 -8.86 -11.42
N LYS A 66 6.45 -9.25 -12.53
CA LYS A 66 6.84 -8.87 -13.91
C LYS A 66 5.68 -8.34 -14.73
N GLU A 67 4.45 -8.78 -14.45
CA GLU A 67 3.27 -8.52 -15.23
C GLU A 67 2.14 -8.09 -14.29
N ASN A 68 1.65 -6.87 -14.49
CA ASN A 68 0.49 -6.36 -13.72
C ASN A 68 -0.78 -6.77 -14.46
N ARG A 69 -1.22 -8.02 -14.27
CA ARG A 69 -2.40 -8.60 -14.91
C ARG A 69 -3.56 -8.65 -13.93
N ILE A 70 -4.63 -7.95 -14.26
CA ILE A 70 -5.90 -7.99 -13.54
C ILE A 70 -6.94 -8.54 -14.49
N PHE A 71 -7.51 -9.69 -14.15
CA PHE A 71 -8.54 -10.34 -14.96
C PHE A 71 -9.84 -9.52 -14.94
N VAL A 72 -10.54 -9.52 -16.08
CA VAL A 72 -11.92 -9.02 -16.20
C VAL A 72 -12.76 -10.03 -16.94
N ASP A 73 -13.98 -10.22 -16.45
CA ASP A 73 -15.00 -11.01 -17.13
C ASP A 73 -15.48 -10.29 -18.38
N GLN A 74 -16.10 -11.05 -19.27
CA GLN A 74 -16.60 -10.54 -20.56
C GLN A 74 -17.53 -9.34 -20.39
N ASP A 75 -18.43 -9.38 -19.43
CA ASP A 75 -19.41 -8.32 -19.16
C ASP A 75 -18.77 -6.99 -18.72
N SER A 76 -17.51 -7.05 -18.31
CA SER A 76 -16.70 -5.90 -17.91
C SER A 76 -15.83 -5.36 -19.06
N ILE A 77 -15.95 -5.89 -20.27
CA ILE A 77 -15.23 -5.49 -21.48
C ILE A 77 -16.15 -4.70 -22.40
N SER A 78 -15.69 -3.55 -22.89
CA SER A 78 -16.45 -2.74 -23.86
C SER A 78 -16.78 -3.55 -25.12
N PRO A 79 -18.03 -3.56 -25.57
CA PRO A 79 -18.40 -4.20 -26.84
C PRO A 79 -17.62 -3.67 -28.05
N TYR A 80 -17.15 -2.42 -27.98
CA TYR A 80 -16.32 -1.83 -29.02
C TYR A 80 -14.94 -2.48 -29.15
N LEU A 81 -14.37 -2.92 -28.05
CA LEU A 81 -13.10 -3.69 -28.06
C LEU A 81 -13.25 -5.02 -28.78
N ILE A 82 -14.30 -5.76 -28.46
CA ILE A 82 -14.59 -7.07 -29.10
C ILE A 82 -14.79 -6.89 -30.59
N LYS A 83 -15.64 -5.95 -30.99
CA LYS A 83 -15.91 -5.64 -32.41
C LYS A 83 -14.66 -5.19 -33.14
N ALA A 84 -13.84 -4.31 -32.54
CA ALA A 84 -12.60 -3.83 -33.13
C ALA A 84 -11.56 -4.97 -33.29
N LEU A 85 -11.44 -5.85 -32.28
CA LEU A 85 -10.53 -6.99 -32.31
C LEU A 85 -10.89 -7.96 -33.43
N VAL A 86 -12.15 -8.42 -33.46
CA VAL A 86 -12.64 -9.36 -34.47
C VAL A 86 -12.50 -8.76 -35.87
N ALA A 87 -12.96 -7.53 -36.09
CA ALA A 87 -12.85 -6.85 -37.40
C ALA A 87 -11.41 -6.71 -37.90
N THR A 88 -10.44 -6.56 -36.95
CA THR A 88 -9.06 -6.22 -37.35
C THR A 88 -8.14 -7.44 -37.46
N GLU A 89 -8.24 -8.36 -36.50
CA GLU A 89 -7.32 -9.49 -36.39
C GLU A 89 -7.89 -10.78 -37.01
N ASP A 90 -9.24 -10.97 -36.98
CA ASP A 90 -9.85 -12.22 -37.41
C ASP A 90 -11.33 -12.04 -37.79
N GLU A 91 -11.58 -11.49 -38.98
CA GLU A 91 -12.92 -11.16 -39.50
C GLU A 91 -13.91 -12.35 -39.47
N ARG A 92 -13.39 -13.58 -39.60
CA ARG A 92 -14.19 -14.82 -39.60
C ARG A 92 -14.05 -15.65 -38.31
N PHE A 93 -13.70 -15.01 -37.22
CA PHE A 93 -13.43 -15.66 -35.93
C PHE A 93 -14.53 -16.65 -35.52
N TYR A 94 -15.77 -16.30 -35.75
CA TYR A 94 -16.93 -17.14 -35.38
C TYR A 94 -17.22 -18.27 -36.39
N GLU A 95 -16.48 -18.36 -37.54
CA GLU A 95 -16.75 -19.31 -38.60
C GLU A 95 -15.77 -20.50 -38.62
N HIS A 96 -14.70 -20.48 -37.84
CA HIS A 96 -13.67 -21.52 -37.83
C HIS A 96 -13.39 -22.03 -36.43
N SER A 97 -12.68 -23.18 -36.31
CA SER A 97 -12.29 -23.80 -35.04
C SER A 97 -10.77 -23.76 -34.87
N GLY A 98 -10.23 -22.60 -34.50
CA GLY A 98 -8.81 -22.36 -34.21
C GLY A 98 -7.95 -22.03 -35.45
N VAL A 99 -8.22 -22.62 -36.58
CA VAL A 99 -7.47 -22.37 -37.83
C VAL A 99 -8.41 -21.96 -38.96
N ASP A 100 -8.19 -20.78 -39.55
CA ASP A 100 -8.90 -20.34 -40.73
C ASP A 100 -8.19 -20.82 -42.01
N ALA A 101 -8.61 -22.00 -42.56
CA ALA A 101 -8.05 -22.59 -43.77
C ALA A 101 -8.19 -21.69 -45.00
N LYS A 102 -9.29 -20.90 -45.11
CA LYS A 102 -9.51 -19.99 -46.22
C LYS A 102 -8.54 -18.78 -46.17
N ALA A 103 -8.32 -18.23 -44.94
CA ALA A 103 -7.34 -17.15 -44.76
C ALA A 103 -5.91 -17.66 -44.99
N LEU A 104 -5.59 -18.85 -44.53
CA LEU A 104 -4.28 -19.48 -44.75
C LEU A 104 -4.01 -19.71 -46.22
N GLY A 105 -4.94 -20.28 -46.97
CA GLY A 105 -4.84 -20.48 -48.41
C GLY A 105 -4.65 -19.14 -49.14
N ARG A 106 -5.42 -18.13 -48.80
CA ARG A 106 -5.29 -16.75 -49.35
C ARG A 106 -3.92 -16.14 -49.06
N ALA A 107 -3.39 -16.33 -47.85
CA ALA A 107 -2.08 -15.81 -47.45
C ALA A 107 -0.94 -16.50 -48.20
N VAL A 108 -1.01 -17.83 -48.36
CA VAL A 108 -0.02 -18.61 -49.16
C VAL A 108 0.00 -18.17 -50.61
N ILE A 109 -1.17 -18.03 -51.25
CA ILE A 109 -1.28 -17.60 -52.65
C ILE A 109 -0.76 -16.15 -52.82
N LYS A 110 -1.26 -15.20 -52.00
CA LYS A 110 -0.93 -13.79 -52.18
C LYS A 110 0.51 -13.45 -51.78
N ARG A 111 1.06 -14.05 -50.72
CA ARG A 111 2.45 -13.81 -50.29
C ARG A 111 3.45 -14.72 -50.96
N GLY A 112 3.16 -16.03 -51.07
CA GLY A 112 4.08 -17.01 -51.59
C GLY A 112 4.19 -16.98 -53.11
N ILE A 113 3.07 -16.86 -53.84
CA ILE A 113 3.04 -16.93 -55.28
C ILE A 113 3.05 -15.52 -55.93
N MET A 114 2.29 -14.54 -55.36
CA MET A 114 2.15 -13.20 -55.94
C MET A 114 3.13 -12.15 -55.37
N GLY A 115 3.97 -12.50 -54.38
CA GLY A 115 4.96 -11.59 -53.78
C GLY A 115 4.38 -10.35 -53.09
N ARG A 116 3.08 -10.33 -52.80
CA ARG A 116 2.42 -9.16 -52.18
C ARG A 116 2.60 -9.20 -50.67
N HIS A 117 3.61 -8.53 -50.14
CA HIS A 117 3.92 -8.48 -48.71
C HIS A 117 2.83 -7.82 -47.83
N ASN A 118 1.94 -7.01 -48.43
CA ASN A 118 0.85 -6.31 -47.72
C ASN A 118 -0.47 -7.09 -47.68
N ALA A 119 -0.51 -8.35 -48.07
CA ALA A 119 -1.69 -9.19 -47.91
C ALA A 119 -1.87 -9.56 -46.45
N GLY A 120 -3.07 -9.32 -45.89
CA GLY A 120 -3.44 -9.51 -44.49
C GLY A 120 -2.90 -10.81 -43.86
N GLY A 121 -2.78 -10.83 -42.53
CA GLY A 121 -2.28 -12.00 -41.79
C GLY A 121 -3.20 -13.22 -41.94
N GLY A 122 -2.62 -14.44 -41.92
CA GLY A 122 -3.38 -15.69 -41.90
C GLY A 122 -3.46 -16.33 -40.51
N SER A 123 -3.12 -15.60 -39.43
CA SER A 123 -3.20 -16.11 -38.05
C SER A 123 -4.50 -15.67 -37.42
N THR A 124 -5.19 -16.59 -36.77
CA THR A 124 -6.42 -16.35 -36.03
C THR A 124 -6.15 -15.76 -34.62
N ILE A 125 -7.17 -15.21 -33.99
CA ILE A 125 -7.10 -14.74 -32.57
C ILE A 125 -6.65 -15.91 -31.69
N THR A 126 -7.23 -17.11 -31.86
CA THR A 126 -6.88 -18.30 -31.07
C THR A 126 -5.42 -18.73 -31.27
N GLN A 127 -4.88 -18.65 -32.49
CA GLN A 127 -3.46 -18.90 -32.73
C GLN A 127 -2.53 -17.85 -32.11
N GLN A 128 -2.97 -16.58 -32.08
CA GLN A 128 -2.23 -15.53 -31.38
C GLN A 128 -2.25 -15.77 -29.88
N LEU A 129 -3.37 -16.19 -29.30
CA LEU A 129 -3.50 -16.58 -27.90
C LEU A 129 -2.60 -17.80 -27.59
N ALA A 130 -2.67 -18.86 -28.37
CA ALA A 130 -1.81 -20.05 -28.21
C ALA A 130 -0.31 -19.68 -28.22
N LYS A 131 0.08 -18.80 -29.13
CA LYS A 131 1.45 -18.26 -29.19
C LYS A 131 1.82 -17.52 -27.90
N GLN A 132 0.97 -16.64 -27.41
CA GLN A 132 1.25 -15.82 -26.22
C GLN A 132 1.35 -16.69 -24.95
N LEU A 133 0.51 -17.72 -24.83
CA LEU A 133 0.45 -18.60 -23.66
C LEU A 133 1.62 -19.60 -23.63
N TYR A 134 1.94 -20.23 -24.78
CA TYR A 134 2.72 -21.47 -24.79
C TYR A 134 3.97 -21.44 -25.68
N SER A 135 4.17 -20.40 -26.53
CA SER A 135 5.33 -20.35 -27.41
C SER A 135 6.45 -19.50 -26.81
N ALA A 136 7.65 -20.07 -26.73
CA ALA A 136 8.85 -19.31 -26.41
C ALA A 136 9.18 -18.31 -27.52
N THR A 137 9.89 -17.22 -27.18
CA THR A 137 10.34 -16.24 -28.18
C THR A 137 11.33 -16.87 -29.13
N ALA A 138 10.96 -17.02 -30.41
CA ALA A 138 11.83 -17.55 -31.47
C ALA A 138 13.02 -16.62 -31.73
N LYS A 139 14.23 -17.19 -31.73
CA LYS A 139 15.47 -16.44 -31.99
C LYS A 139 15.77 -16.36 -33.48
N THR A 140 15.26 -17.30 -34.29
CA THR A 140 15.49 -17.41 -35.72
C THR A 140 14.18 -17.53 -36.50
N THR A 141 14.23 -17.21 -37.81
CA THR A 141 13.07 -17.36 -38.70
C THR A 141 12.68 -18.84 -38.86
N ILE A 142 13.64 -19.76 -38.81
CA ILE A 142 13.39 -21.20 -38.93
C ILE A 142 12.64 -21.71 -37.69
N GLU A 143 13.10 -21.35 -36.49
CA GLU A 143 12.36 -21.65 -35.24
C GLU A 143 10.94 -21.13 -35.31
N ARG A 144 10.74 -19.91 -35.80
CA ARG A 144 9.41 -19.32 -35.95
C ARG A 144 8.51 -20.11 -36.90
N LEU A 145 9.07 -20.65 -37.98
CA LEU A 145 8.34 -21.48 -38.93
C LEU A 145 7.93 -22.83 -38.35
N LEU A 146 8.82 -23.43 -37.54
CA LEU A 146 8.56 -24.72 -36.85
C LEU A 146 7.56 -24.59 -35.69
N GLN A 147 7.46 -23.42 -35.10
CA GLN A 147 6.44 -23.15 -34.03
C GLN A 147 5.01 -23.07 -34.57
N LYS A 148 4.82 -22.69 -35.83
CA LYS A 148 3.49 -22.47 -36.39
C LYS A 148 2.58 -23.71 -36.41
N PRO A 149 3.00 -24.92 -36.79
CA PRO A 149 2.18 -26.12 -36.68
C PRO A 149 1.78 -26.43 -35.23
N ILE A 150 2.68 -26.17 -34.25
CA ILE A 150 2.40 -26.39 -32.83
C ILE A 150 1.32 -25.40 -32.36
N GLU A 151 1.43 -24.12 -32.73
CA GLU A 151 0.40 -23.10 -32.44
C GLU A 151 -0.96 -23.49 -33.04
N TRP A 152 -1.02 -24.14 -34.20
CA TRP A 152 -2.26 -24.58 -34.79
C TRP A 152 -2.92 -25.73 -34.01
N VAL A 153 -2.13 -26.70 -33.57
CA VAL A 153 -2.65 -27.81 -32.75
C VAL A 153 -3.18 -27.26 -31.42
N ILE A 154 -2.41 -26.43 -30.73
CA ILE A 154 -2.83 -25.81 -29.45
C ILE A 154 -4.09 -24.94 -29.66
N ALA A 155 -4.18 -24.19 -30.77
CA ALA A 155 -5.34 -23.36 -31.05
C ALA A 155 -6.62 -24.21 -31.26
N VAL A 156 -6.51 -25.38 -31.92
CA VAL A 156 -7.63 -26.30 -32.06
C VAL A 156 -8.04 -26.87 -30.69
N GLU A 157 -7.07 -27.23 -29.85
CA GLU A 157 -7.36 -27.70 -28.48
C GLU A 157 -8.04 -26.63 -27.62
N ILE A 158 -7.57 -25.35 -27.66
CA ILE A 158 -8.23 -24.24 -26.97
C ILE A 158 -9.69 -24.12 -27.40
N GLU A 159 -9.99 -24.20 -28.68
CA GLU A 159 -11.37 -24.10 -29.23
C GLU A 159 -12.27 -25.33 -28.89
N ARG A 160 -11.69 -26.42 -28.41
CA ARG A 160 -12.46 -27.56 -27.88
C ARG A 160 -12.96 -27.32 -26.45
N TYR A 161 -12.25 -26.48 -25.68
CA TYR A 161 -12.53 -26.24 -24.27
C TYR A 161 -13.19 -24.91 -23.99
N TYR A 162 -12.95 -23.89 -24.81
CA TYR A 162 -13.42 -22.53 -24.60
C TYR A 162 -14.40 -22.11 -25.68
N THR A 163 -15.41 -21.37 -25.28
CA THR A 163 -16.29 -20.64 -26.21
C THR A 163 -15.52 -19.51 -26.90
N LYS A 164 -16.06 -19.00 -27.99
CA LYS A 164 -15.47 -17.88 -28.73
C LYS A 164 -15.34 -16.64 -27.87
N GLU A 165 -16.32 -16.41 -27.03
CA GLU A 165 -16.38 -15.30 -26.09
C GLU A 165 -15.31 -15.40 -25.02
N GLU A 166 -15.11 -16.60 -24.46
CA GLU A 166 -14.05 -16.88 -23.49
C GLU A 166 -12.66 -16.70 -24.12
N ILE A 167 -12.46 -17.15 -25.38
CA ILE A 167 -11.19 -16.98 -26.11
C ILE A 167 -10.87 -15.50 -26.30
N ILE A 168 -11.82 -14.65 -26.68
CA ILE A 168 -11.64 -13.20 -26.79
C ILE A 168 -11.29 -12.61 -25.41
N THR A 169 -12.01 -13.02 -24.39
CA THR A 169 -11.78 -12.58 -23.00
C THR A 169 -10.38 -12.95 -22.55
N LEU A 170 -9.94 -14.18 -22.77
CA LEU A 170 -8.58 -14.63 -22.48
C LEU A 170 -7.54 -13.83 -23.25
N TYR A 171 -7.75 -13.64 -24.56
CA TYR A 171 -6.82 -12.85 -25.39
C TYR A 171 -6.62 -11.43 -24.85
N LEU A 172 -7.72 -10.73 -24.56
CA LEU A 172 -7.68 -9.36 -24.05
C LEU A 172 -7.09 -9.26 -22.64
N ASN A 173 -7.30 -10.28 -21.80
CA ASN A 173 -6.70 -10.34 -20.47
C ASN A 173 -5.21 -10.72 -20.49
N TYR A 174 -4.74 -11.38 -21.56
CA TYR A 174 -3.36 -11.86 -21.62
C TYR A 174 -2.42 -10.91 -22.34
N PHE A 175 -2.92 -10.09 -23.27
CA PHE A 175 -2.10 -9.26 -24.12
C PHE A 175 -1.31 -8.20 -23.33
N ASP A 176 0.01 -8.07 -23.61
CA ASP A 176 0.88 -7.05 -23.01
C ASP A 176 0.88 -5.77 -23.83
N PHE A 177 0.26 -4.72 -23.29
CA PHE A 177 0.20 -3.38 -23.87
C PHE A 177 1.40 -2.50 -23.51
N LEU A 178 2.45 -3.07 -22.90
CA LEU A 178 3.63 -2.38 -22.35
C LEU A 178 3.33 -1.47 -21.14
N HIS A 179 4.37 -0.81 -20.61
CA HIS A 179 4.27 0.08 -19.45
C HIS A 179 3.63 -0.58 -18.20
N ASN A 180 3.89 -1.88 -17.99
CA ASN A 180 3.25 -2.73 -16.98
C ASN A 180 1.73 -2.89 -17.16
N ALA A 181 1.20 -2.62 -18.33
CA ALA A 181 -0.20 -2.78 -18.67
C ALA A 181 -0.45 -4.13 -19.34
N VAL A 182 -0.46 -5.21 -18.57
CA VAL A 182 -0.82 -6.54 -19.06
C VAL A 182 -2.32 -6.76 -18.83
N GLY A 183 -3.00 -7.09 -19.93
CA GLY A 183 -4.45 -7.21 -19.98
C GLY A 183 -5.19 -5.89 -20.16
N ILE A 184 -6.39 -6.00 -20.69
CA ILE A 184 -7.19 -4.86 -21.15
C ILE A 184 -7.63 -3.92 -20.04
N LYS A 185 -7.92 -4.45 -18.82
CA LYS A 185 -8.29 -3.64 -17.66
C LYS A 185 -7.15 -2.69 -17.27
N THR A 186 -5.96 -3.25 -17.18
CA THR A 186 -4.77 -2.48 -16.83
C THR A 186 -4.44 -1.49 -17.94
N ALA A 187 -4.55 -1.89 -19.22
CA ALA A 187 -4.31 -1.00 -20.35
C ALA A 187 -5.31 0.18 -20.39
N ALA A 188 -6.60 -0.07 -20.20
CA ALA A 188 -7.62 0.97 -20.16
C ALA A 188 -7.33 2.01 -19.06
N ASN A 189 -6.93 1.54 -17.88
CA ASN A 189 -6.57 2.42 -16.78
C ASN A 189 -5.25 3.18 -17.05
N VAL A 190 -4.20 2.49 -17.53
CA VAL A 190 -2.87 3.10 -17.76
C VAL A 190 -2.92 4.18 -18.85
N TYR A 191 -3.59 3.91 -19.98
CA TYR A 191 -3.59 4.82 -21.11
C TYR A 191 -4.69 5.88 -21.05
N PHE A 192 -5.85 5.55 -20.46
CA PHE A 192 -7.03 6.42 -20.51
C PHE A 192 -7.64 6.75 -19.14
N GLY A 193 -7.17 6.13 -18.04
CA GLY A 193 -7.72 6.34 -16.69
C GLY A 193 -9.17 5.87 -16.55
N LYS A 194 -9.59 4.86 -17.35
CA LYS A 194 -10.96 4.35 -17.44
C LYS A 194 -11.04 2.86 -17.15
N SER A 195 -12.24 2.38 -16.81
CA SER A 195 -12.51 0.94 -16.83
C SER A 195 -12.52 0.40 -18.26
N ALA A 196 -12.25 -0.90 -18.43
CA ALA A 196 -12.28 -1.54 -19.75
C ALA A 196 -13.67 -1.47 -20.41
N TYR A 197 -14.74 -1.40 -19.63
CA TYR A 197 -16.11 -1.25 -20.12
C TYR A 197 -16.41 0.15 -20.68
N ASN A 198 -15.86 1.19 -20.08
CA ASN A 198 -16.14 2.58 -20.39
C ASN A 198 -15.25 3.18 -21.50
N LEU A 199 -14.50 2.35 -22.22
CA LEU A 199 -13.72 2.80 -23.35
C LEU A 199 -14.61 3.24 -24.52
N SER A 200 -14.31 4.40 -25.08
CA SER A 200 -14.93 4.88 -26.33
C SER A 200 -14.46 4.04 -27.54
N ILE A 201 -15.13 4.20 -28.67
CA ILE A 201 -14.73 3.53 -29.93
C ILE A 201 -13.30 3.90 -30.30
N ASN A 202 -12.91 5.18 -30.19
CA ASN A 202 -11.55 5.64 -30.49
C ASN A 202 -10.50 5.06 -29.57
N GLU A 203 -10.79 4.98 -28.28
CA GLU A 203 -9.89 4.39 -27.26
C GLU A 203 -9.75 2.87 -27.47
N ALA A 204 -10.87 2.19 -27.72
CA ALA A 204 -10.89 0.76 -28.04
C ALA A 204 -10.07 0.47 -29.32
N ALA A 205 -10.31 1.22 -30.40
CA ALA A 205 -9.58 1.08 -31.65
C ALA A 205 -8.08 1.40 -31.49
N THR A 206 -7.72 2.31 -30.60
CA THR A 206 -6.32 2.62 -30.27
C THR A 206 -5.62 1.42 -29.64
N LEU A 207 -6.23 0.82 -28.59
CA LEU A 207 -5.65 -0.36 -27.92
C LEU A 207 -5.58 -1.56 -28.86
N ILE A 208 -6.63 -1.83 -29.65
CA ILE A 208 -6.59 -2.91 -30.65
C ILE A 208 -5.54 -2.63 -31.72
N GLY A 209 -5.35 -1.37 -32.09
CA GLY A 209 -4.26 -0.97 -32.97
C GLY A 209 -2.87 -1.37 -32.47
N MET A 210 -2.65 -1.31 -31.17
CA MET A 210 -1.41 -1.73 -30.52
C MET A 210 -1.21 -3.26 -30.58
N CYS A 211 -2.26 -4.07 -30.66
CA CYS A 211 -2.14 -5.53 -30.69
C CYS A 211 -1.26 -6.05 -31.84
N LYS A 212 -1.13 -5.32 -32.92
CA LYS A 212 -0.24 -5.67 -34.02
C LYS A 212 1.25 -5.62 -33.67
N ASN A 213 1.67 -4.58 -32.95
CA ASN A 213 3.01 -4.39 -32.42
C ASN A 213 2.97 -3.28 -31.37
N PRO A 214 2.86 -3.62 -30.08
CA PRO A 214 2.65 -2.64 -29.01
C PRO A 214 3.84 -1.69 -28.82
N SER A 215 5.05 -2.11 -29.19
CA SER A 215 6.22 -1.22 -29.13
C SER A 215 6.24 -0.19 -30.27
N TYR A 216 5.80 -0.57 -31.45
CA TYR A 216 5.82 0.27 -32.64
C TYR A 216 4.63 1.22 -32.71
N PHE A 217 3.43 0.77 -32.32
CA PHE A 217 2.19 1.56 -32.32
C PHE A 217 1.81 2.11 -30.93
N ASN A 218 2.81 2.41 -30.09
CA ASN A 218 2.59 2.92 -28.75
C ASN A 218 2.24 4.43 -28.77
N PRO A 219 1.07 4.87 -28.25
CA PRO A 219 0.66 6.27 -28.30
C PRO A 219 1.52 7.18 -27.41
N VAL A 220 2.17 6.65 -26.38
CA VAL A 220 3.10 7.42 -25.52
C VAL A 220 4.42 7.68 -26.23
N ARG A 221 4.80 6.79 -27.15
CA ARG A 221 6.07 6.88 -27.88
C ARG A 221 5.95 7.66 -29.18
N ASP A 222 4.86 7.41 -29.92
CA ASP A 222 4.61 8.03 -31.24
C ASP A 222 3.09 8.12 -31.47
N LEU A 223 2.54 9.25 -31.11
CA LEU A 223 1.09 9.49 -31.13
C LEU A 223 0.53 9.46 -32.56
N GLU A 224 1.26 10.01 -33.53
CA GLU A 224 0.81 10.11 -34.92
C GLU A 224 0.78 8.73 -35.57
N ARG A 225 1.82 7.91 -35.39
CA ARG A 225 1.84 6.54 -35.89
C ARG A 225 0.73 5.68 -35.28
N CYS A 226 0.46 5.88 -33.99
CA CYS A 226 -0.65 5.22 -33.32
C CYS A 226 -1.99 5.67 -33.89
N ARG A 227 -2.19 6.98 -34.17
CA ARG A 227 -3.39 7.54 -34.80
C ARG A 227 -3.65 6.93 -36.17
N LEU A 228 -2.63 6.82 -37.00
CA LEU A 228 -2.73 6.17 -38.30
C LEU A 228 -3.15 4.70 -38.17
N ARG A 229 -2.60 3.97 -37.22
CA ARG A 229 -2.98 2.57 -36.95
C ARG A 229 -4.39 2.44 -36.41
N ARG A 230 -4.83 3.33 -35.48
CA ARG A 230 -6.22 3.42 -35.01
C ARG A 230 -7.19 3.60 -36.20
N ASN A 231 -6.89 4.49 -37.12
CA ASN A 231 -7.72 4.74 -38.29
C ASN A 231 -7.82 3.50 -39.24
N VAL A 232 -6.77 2.67 -39.27
CA VAL A 232 -6.86 1.36 -39.94
C VAL A 232 -7.86 0.44 -39.23
N VAL A 233 -7.87 0.40 -37.91
CA VAL A 233 -8.83 -0.39 -37.12
C VAL A 233 -10.25 0.08 -37.38
N LEU A 234 -10.51 1.41 -37.32
CA LEU A 234 -11.82 1.99 -37.62
C LEU A 234 -12.28 1.59 -39.04
N GLY A 235 -11.37 1.64 -40.01
CA GLY A 235 -11.66 1.20 -41.40
C GLY A 235 -12.02 -0.27 -41.51
N GLN A 236 -11.39 -1.15 -40.69
CA GLN A 236 -11.77 -2.58 -40.64
C GLN A 236 -13.16 -2.76 -40.00
N MET A 237 -13.48 -1.99 -38.96
CA MET A 237 -14.81 -2.01 -38.34
C MET A 237 -15.91 -1.60 -39.33
N VAL A 238 -15.64 -0.66 -40.24
CA VAL A 238 -16.57 -0.32 -41.32
C VAL A 238 -16.76 -1.49 -42.27
N LYS A 239 -15.71 -2.16 -42.72
CA LYS A 239 -15.78 -3.33 -43.60
C LYS A 239 -16.57 -4.48 -42.98
N ALA A 240 -16.43 -4.67 -41.67
CA ALA A 240 -17.17 -5.68 -40.93
C ALA A 240 -18.62 -5.26 -40.57
N GLY A 241 -19.04 -4.09 -40.96
CA GLY A 241 -20.41 -3.58 -40.68
C GLY A 241 -20.64 -3.14 -39.26
N TYR A 242 -19.63 -2.97 -38.48
CA TYR A 242 -19.73 -2.53 -37.07
C TYR A 242 -19.73 -0.99 -36.89
N LEU A 243 -19.38 -0.24 -37.95
CA LEU A 243 -19.29 1.20 -37.92
C LEU A 243 -19.73 1.75 -39.29
N SER A 244 -20.44 2.88 -39.31
CA SER A 244 -20.77 3.59 -40.57
C SER A 244 -19.53 4.32 -41.15
N ALA A 245 -19.53 4.55 -42.46
CA ALA A 245 -18.46 5.31 -43.10
C ALA A 245 -18.34 6.75 -42.57
N ASP A 246 -19.47 7.40 -42.30
CA ASP A 246 -19.55 8.78 -41.75
C ASP A 246 -18.99 8.85 -40.35
N SER A 247 -19.38 7.91 -39.49
CA SER A 247 -18.82 7.80 -38.11
C SER A 247 -17.32 7.53 -38.15
N CYS A 248 -16.84 6.68 -39.07
CA CYS A 248 -15.42 6.42 -39.25
C CYS A 248 -14.64 7.69 -39.66
N ALA A 249 -15.20 8.48 -40.58
CA ALA A 249 -14.59 9.74 -41.00
C ALA A 249 -14.47 10.74 -39.83
N GLN A 250 -15.55 10.89 -39.07
CA GLN A 250 -15.56 11.74 -37.88
C GLN A 250 -14.55 11.28 -36.82
N LEU A 251 -14.59 10.02 -36.42
CA LEU A 251 -13.69 9.45 -35.40
C LEU A 251 -12.23 9.46 -35.84
N SER A 252 -11.95 9.29 -37.13
CA SER A 252 -10.59 9.36 -37.69
C SER A 252 -9.96 10.74 -37.62
N ALA A 253 -10.80 11.80 -37.67
CA ALA A 253 -10.36 13.19 -37.55
C ALA A 253 -10.04 13.58 -36.09
N GLU A 254 -10.65 12.91 -35.12
CA GLU A 254 -10.41 13.18 -33.69
C GLU A 254 -8.98 12.86 -33.27
N PRO A 255 -8.33 13.67 -32.42
CA PRO A 255 -7.04 13.35 -31.84
C PRO A 255 -7.16 12.20 -30.81
N ILE A 256 -6.05 11.49 -30.58
CA ILE A 256 -5.96 10.58 -29.43
C ILE A 256 -5.65 11.41 -28.20
N THR A 257 -6.53 11.40 -27.23
CA THR A 257 -6.36 12.06 -25.93
C THR A 257 -5.99 11.01 -24.89
N LEU A 258 -4.77 11.09 -24.36
CA LEU A 258 -4.29 10.19 -23.32
C LEU A 258 -4.49 10.79 -21.94
N ASN A 259 -4.89 9.96 -20.99
CA ASN A 259 -4.77 10.20 -19.56
C ASN A 259 -3.78 9.18 -18.99
N PHE A 260 -2.53 9.28 -19.45
CA PHE A 260 -1.51 8.28 -19.23
C PHE A 260 -0.97 8.33 -17.80
N HIS A 261 -1.09 7.19 -17.10
CA HIS A 261 -0.57 6.99 -15.76
C HIS A 261 0.20 5.67 -15.73
N ARG A 262 1.49 5.73 -15.53
CA ARG A 262 2.27 4.50 -15.32
C ARG A 262 1.91 3.93 -13.96
N ILE A 263 1.39 2.70 -13.93
CA ILE A 263 1.16 1.99 -12.66
C ILE A 263 2.50 1.40 -12.22
N ASP A 264 3.14 2.06 -11.25
CA ASP A 264 4.29 1.54 -10.52
C ASP A 264 3.87 1.27 -9.08
N HIS A 265 4.41 0.21 -8.45
CA HIS A 265 4.22 -0.06 -7.03
C HIS A 265 4.69 1.10 -6.13
N LYS A 266 5.56 1.99 -6.66
CA LYS A 266 6.08 3.17 -5.95
C LYS A 266 5.18 4.39 -6.02
N GLU A 267 4.17 4.40 -6.89
CA GLU A 267 3.27 5.53 -7.10
C GLU A 267 1.83 5.16 -6.70
N GLY A 268 0.97 6.17 -6.55
CA GLY A 268 -0.42 5.99 -6.14
C GLY A 268 -0.65 6.20 -4.65
N LYS A 269 -1.91 6.10 -4.23
CA LYS A 269 -2.34 6.31 -2.84
C LYS A 269 -1.79 5.23 -1.91
N ALA A 270 -1.49 5.61 -0.68
CA ALA A 270 -1.03 4.74 0.38
C ALA A 270 0.16 3.83 -0.02
N ALA A 271 1.12 4.36 -0.81
CA ALA A 271 2.25 3.57 -1.31
C ALA A 271 3.08 2.93 -0.19
N TYR A 272 3.28 3.64 0.92
CA TYR A 272 3.98 3.10 2.10
C TYR A 272 3.22 1.92 2.72
N LEU A 273 1.90 2.04 2.89
CA LEU A 273 1.09 0.95 3.42
C LEU A 273 1.11 -0.28 2.50
N ARG A 274 0.97 -0.08 1.18
CA ARG A 274 1.02 -1.19 0.22
C ARG A 274 2.34 -1.94 0.28
N GLU A 275 3.44 -1.21 0.39
CA GLU A 275 4.76 -1.82 0.50
C GLU A 275 4.95 -2.53 1.85
N TYR A 276 4.47 -1.92 2.94
CA TYR A 276 4.47 -2.55 4.26
C TYR A 276 3.66 -3.86 4.26
N LEU A 277 2.43 -3.84 3.72
CA LEU A 277 1.59 -5.03 3.58
C LEU A 277 2.27 -6.12 2.74
N ARG A 278 2.90 -5.74 1.62
CA ARG A 278 3.67 -6.68 0.79
C ARG A 278 4.75 -7.39 1.59
N GLN A 279 5.50 -6.63 2.38
CA GLN A 279 6.59 -7.18 3.19
C GLN A 279 6.08 -8.12 4.26
N ILE A 280 5.08 -7.72 5.04
CA ILE A 280 4.58 -8.55 6.15
C ILE A 280 3.80 -9.77 5.68
N LEU A 281 2.97 -9.66 4.64
CA LEU A 281 2.21 -10.81 4.12
C LEU A 281 3.12 -11.91 3.55
N MET A 282 4.24 -11.52 2.94
CA MET A 282 5.22 -12.43 2.34
C MET A 282 6.39 -12.80 3.28
N ALA A 283 6.40 -12.29 4.51
CA ALA A 283 7.49 -12.53 5.45
C ALA A 283 7.68 -14.03 5.71
N ASP A 284 8.94 -14.46 5.73
CA ASP A 284 9.30 -15.82 6.13
C ASP A 284 9.41 -15.91 7.65
N LYS A 285 9.30 -17.14 8.19
CA LYS A 285 9.54 -17.38 9.62
C LYS A 285 10.96 -16.94 9.99
N PRO A 286 11.10 -16.03 10.95
CA PRO A 286 12.42 -15.54 11.36
C PRO A 286 13.32 -16.68 11.83
N LYS A 287 14.55 -16.70 11.32
CA LYS A 287 15.60 -17.64 11.74
C LYS A 287 16.80 -16.85 12.19
N ARG A 288 17.36 -17.16 13.36
CA ARG A 288 18.49 -16.43 13.94
C ARG A 288 19.69 -16.30 12.99
N GLU A 289 19.95 -17.32 12.19
CA GLU A 289 21.04 -17.38 11.19
C GLU A 289 20.97 -16.30 10.10
N ASN A 290 19.75 -15.78 9.82
CA ASN A 290 19.51 -14.73 8.81
C ASN A 290 19.77 -13.31 9.34
N TYR A 291 20.08 -13.17 10.64
CA TYR A 291 20.27 -11.87 11.29
C TYR A 291 21.70 -11.75 11.83
N ARG A 292 22.33 -10.61 11.55
CA ARG A 292 23.65 -10.28 12.10
C ARG A 292 23.53 -9.89 13.58
N GLU A 293 24.63 -9.87 14.32
CA GLU A 293 24.63 -9.52 15.75
C GLU A 293 23.96 -8.17 16.05
N TRP A 294 24.19 -7.16 15.22
CA TRP A 294 23.56 -5.86 15.39
C TRP A 294 22.07 -5.83 15.03
N GLN A 295 21.52 -6.91 14.45
CA GLN A 295 20.10 -7.08 14.11
C GLN A 295 19.35 -7.97 15.10
N LEU A 296 19.97 -8.29 16.24
CA LEU A 296 19.36 -9.20 17.23
C LEU A 296 17.99 -8.70 17.69
N GLN A 297 17.88 -7.40 17.92
CA GLN A 297 16.61 -6.76 18.29
C GLN A 297 15.55 -6.89 17.20
N GLN A 298 15.95 -6.73 15.93
CA GLN A 298 15.05 -6.94 14.80
C GLN A 298 14.56 -8.38 14.76
N PHE A 299 15.45 -9.35 14.99
CA PHE A 299 15.08 -10.77 15.08
C PHE A 299 14.02 -11.03 16.16
N TYR A 300 14.16 -10.44 17.35
CA TYR A 300 13.15 -10.59 18.40
C TYR A 300 11.82 -9.93 18.04
N THR A 301 11.86 -8.76 17.43
CA THR A 301 10.65 -8.06 16.98
C THR A 301 9.92 -8.84 15.89
N ASP A 302 10.65 -9.34 14.90
CA ASP A 302 10.11 -10.14 13.81
C ASP A 302 9.56 -11.47 14.32
N SER A 303 10.25 -12.12 15.29
CA SER A 303 9.77 -13.36 15.91
C SER A 303 8.48 -13.14 16.70
N LEU A 304 8.40 -12.05 17.45
CA LEU A 304 7.17 -11.67 18.15
C LEU A 304 6.02 -11.39 17.16
N SER A 305 6.32 -10.65 16.09
CA SER A 305 5.33 -10.36 15.04
C SER A 305 4.86 -11.64 14.35
N TRP A 306 5.77 -12.58 14.09
CA TRP A 306 5.38 -13.87 13.53
C TRP A 306 4.39 -14.63 14.43
N GLU A 307 4.56 -14.60 15.74
CA GLU A 307 3.68 -15.32 16.67
C GLU A 307 2.37 -14.57 16.96
N THR A 308 2.40 -13.24 16.98
CA THR A 308 1.28 -12.43 17.49
C THR A 308 0.50 -11.67 16.41
N ASP A 309 1.10 -11.35 15.27
CA ASP A 309 0.43 -10.64 14.18
C ASP A 309 -0.10 -11.63 13.13
N PRO A 310 -1.42 -11.74 12.94
CA PRO A 310 -2.00 -12.66 11.96
C PRO A 310 -1.64 -12.31 10.50
N LEU A 311 -1.28 -11.06 10.20
CA LEU A 311 -0.86 -10.64 8.86
C LEU A 311 0.60 -11.00 8.58
N TYR A 312 1.45 -11.07 9.61
CA TYR A 312 2.88 -11.32 9.44
C TYR A 312 3.13 -12.76 8.99
N GLY A 313 3.64 -12.93 7.76
CA GLY A 313 3.84 -14.23 7.13
C GLY A 313 2.55 -14.93 6.70
N TRP A 314 1.45 -14.20 6.51
CA TRP A 314 0.16 -14.80 6.19
C TRP A 314 0.24 -15.73 4.98
N CYS A 315 0.88 -15.33 3.89
CA CYS A 315 1.06 -16.14 2.68
C CYS A 315 1.87 -17.44 2.94
N LYS A 316 2.74 -17.45 3.94
CA LYS A 316 3.57 -18.63 4.29
C LYS A 316 2.91 -19.54 5.31
N LYS A 317 2.08 -18.98 6.19
CA LYS A 317 1.34 -19.73 7.22
C LYS A 317 0.13 -20.45 6.66
N ASN A 318 -0.48 -19.90 5.62
CA ASN A 318 -1.71 -20.43 5.03
C ASN A 318 -1.42 -21.21 3.73
N LYS A 319 -2.24 -22.23 3.49
CA LYS A 319 -2.13 -23.14 2.36
C LYS A 319 -3.35 -23.03 1.47
N LYS A 320 -3.14 -23.14 0.16
CA LYS A 320 -4.19 -23.34 -0.84
C LYS A 320 -4.73 -24.76 -0.78
N ARG A 321 -5.81 -25.02 -1.49
CA ARG A 321 -6.41 -26.38 -1.57
C ARG A 321 -5.46 -27.43 -2.14
N ASP A 322 -4.54 -27.03 -3.01
CA ASP A 322 -3.49 -27.88 -3.59
C ASP A 322 -2.29 -28.14 -2.65
N GLY A 323 -2.31 -27.59 -1.43
CA GLY A 323 -1.24 -27.71 -0.43
C GLY A 323 -0.07 -26.73 -0.63
N SER A 324 -0.05 -25.93 -1.70
CA SER A 324 0.95 -24.88 -1.91
C SER A 324 0.67 -23.66 -1.04
N ASN A 325 1.69 -22.83 -0.85
CA ASN A 325 1.54 -21.55 -0.14
C ASN A 325 0.91 -20.49 -1.04
N TYR A 326 0.23 -19.52 -0.44
CA TYR A 326 -0.18 -18.33 -1.17
C TYR A 326 1.02 -17.46 -1.60
N ASP A 327 0.89 -16.80 -2.74
CA ASP A 327 1.85 -15.82 -3.24
C ASP A 327 1.09 -14.54 -3.68
N ILE A 328 1.35 -13.44 -2.98
CA ILE A 328 0.71 -12.13 -3.27
C ILE A 328 0.97 -11.63 -4.69
N TYR A 329 1.97 -12.16 -5.38
CA TYR A 329 2.33 -11.71 -6.73
C TYR A 329 1.62 -12.47 -7.84
N THR A 330 1.09 -13.66 -7.55
CA THR A 330 0.62 -14.59 -8.59
C THR A 330 -0.80 -15.12 -8.38
N ASP A 331 -1.33 -15.06 -7.15
CA ASP A 331 -2.58 -15.76 -6.83
C ASP A 331 -3.83 -14.86 -6.92
N GLY A 332 -3.69 -13.61 -7.34
CA GLY A 332 -4.82 -12.73 -7.59
C GLY A 332 -5.63 -12.36 -6.33
N LEU A 333 -4.97 -12.34 -5.19
CA LEU A 333 -5.62 -12.02 -3.92
C LEU A 333 -6.24 -10.63 -3.93
N LYS A 334 -7.43 -10.48 -3.38
CA LYS A 334 -8.09 -9.20 -3.14
C LYS A 334 -7.96 -8.87 -1.66
N VAL A 335 -7.06 -7.94 -1.33
CA VAL A 335 -6.77 -7.53 0.05
C VAL A 335 -7.56 -6.26 0.36
N TYR A 336 -8.56 -6.36 1.21
CA TYR A 336 -9.38 -5.22 1.65
C TYR A 336 -8.76 -4.61 2.88
N THR A 337 -8.24 -3.40 2.72
CA THR A 337 -7.68 -2.63 3.83
C THR A 337 -8.77 -1.88 4.60
N THR A 338 -8.43 -1.42 5.78
CA THR A 338 -9.33 -0.59 6.61
C THR A 338 -9.27 0.90 6.26
N ILE A 339 -8.39 1.29 5.33
CA ILE A 339 -8.19 2.67 4.88
C ILE A 339 -9.44 3.20 4.16
N ASP A 340 -9.90 4.38 4.51
CA ASP A 340 -10.88 5.14 3.73
C ASP A 340 -10.15 5.98 2.67
N SER A 341 -10.57 5.89 1.40
CA SER A 341 -9.87 6.52 0.27
C SER A 341 -9.83 8.06 0.34
N ARG A 342 -10.84 8.69 0.94
CA ARG A 342 -10.96 10.14 1.12
C ARG A 342 -10.09 10.59 2.29
N MET A 343 -10.20 9.90 3.44
CA MET A 343 -9.37 10.20 4.61
C MET A 343 -7.88 10.04 4.28
N GLN A 344 -7.50 9.01 3.52
CA GLN A 344 -6.15 8.83 3.03
C GLN A 344 -5.68 10.03 2.18
N SER A 345 -6.51 10.46 1.23
CA SER A 345 -6.20 11.62 0.39
C SER A 345 -6.08 12.91 1.18
N TYR A 346 -6.92 13.09 2.22
CA TYR A 346 -6.85 14.25 3.11
C TYR A 346 -5.59 14.24 3.96
N ALA A 347 -5.18 13.07 4.46
CA ALA A 347 -3.96 12.89 5.25
C ALA A 347 -2.71 13.17 4.41
N GLU A 348 -2.58 12.54 3.24
CA GLU A 348 -1.46 12.75 2.31
C GLU A 348 -1.33 14.22 1.90
N ALA A 349 -2.42 14.86 1.52
CA ALA A 349 -2.43 16.27 1.15
C ALA A 349 -2.08 17.20 2.32
N SER A 350 -2.53 16.88 3.55
CA SER A 350 -2.24 17.69 4.73
C SER A 350 -0.78 17.60 5.16
N VAL A 351 -0.21 16.38 5.12
CA VAL A 351 1.22 16.16 5.35
C VAL A 351 2.05 16.86 4.28
N PHE A 352 1.76 16.59 3.01
CA PHE A 352 2.53 17.14 1.91
C PHE A 352 2.52 18.66 1.90
N ASN A 353 1.34 19.29 1.92
CA ASN A 353 1.22 20.74 1.81
C ASN A 353 1.89 21.46 2.98
N HIS A 354 1.73 20.97 4.21
CA HIS A 354 2.32 21.63 5.35
C HIS A 354 3.85 21.45 5.41
N VAL A 355 4.34 20.24 5.12
CA VAL A 355 5.80 19.99 5.17
C VAL A 355 6.49 20.62 3.97
N ALA A 356 6.00 20.39 2.74
CA ALA A 356 6.64 20.82 1.51
C ALA A 356 6.61 22.35 1.34
N PHE A 357 5.45 22.97 1.60
CA PHE A 357 5.25 24.41 1.33
C PHE A 357 5.21 25.29 2.57
N GLY A 358 5.04 24.70 3.76
CA GLY A 358 5.09 25.42 5.02
C GLY A 358 6.42 25.31 5.73
N LEU A 359 6.84 24.10 6.08
CA LEU A 359 8.01 23.89 6.95
C LEU A 359 9.35 23.89 6.19
N GLN A 360 9.42 23.23 5.04
CA GLN A 360 10.67 23.10 4.29
C GLN A 360 11.24 24.43 3.81
N PRO A 361 10.45 25.37 3.28
CA PRO A 361 10.98 26.71 2.93
C PRO A 361 11.56 27.44 4.13
N GLU A 362 10.88 27.39 5.29
CA GLU A 362 11.37 28.01 6.53
C GLU A 362 12.66 27.34 7.04
N PHE A 363 12.75 26.00 6.91
CA PHE A 363 13.98 25.27 7.22
C PHE A 363 15.13 25.67 6.31
N ASN A 364 14.87 25.83 5.01
CA ASN A 364 15.87 26.16 4.00
C ASN A 364 16.33 27.63 4.06
N LYS A 365 15.53 28.56 4.59
CA LYS A 365 15.92 29.98 4.72
C LYS A 365 17.25 30.19 5.44
N LYS A 366 17.61 29.26 6.33
CA LYS A 366 18.86 29.33 7.08
C LYS A 366 20.04 28.63 6.41
N ARG A 367 19.88 28.12 5.19
CA ARG A 367 20.91 27.35 4.49
C ARG A 367 22.24 28.15 4.31
N SER A 368 22.12 29.40 3.97
CA SER A 368 23.31 30.29 3.77
C SER A 368 24.01 30.70 5.08
N SER A 369 23.27 30.66 6.22
CA SER A 369 23.77 31.08 7.52
C SER A 369 24.49 30.01 8.33
N PHE A 370 24.39 28.73 7.89
CA PHE A 370 24.94 27.57 8.60
C PHE A 370 25.84 26.74 7.69
N PRO A 371 27.20 26.79 7.90
CA PRO A 371 28.16 26.02 7.09
C PRO A 371 27.85 24.50 7.10
N ASN A 372 27.31 24.01 8.20
CA ASN A 372 27.00 22.59 8.42
C ASN A 372 25.59 22.16 7.97
N PHE A 373 24.83 23.08 7.35
CA PHE A 373 23.47 22.73 6.89
C PHE A 373 23.45 21.41 6.07
N PRO A 374 22.50 20.48 6.30
CA PRO A 374 21.29 20.62 7.13
C PRO A 374 21.47 20.29 8.63
N TYR A 375 22.67 19.93 9.06
CA TYR A 375 22.97 19.58 10.44
C TYR A 375 22.99 20.80 11.36
N SER A 376 22.56 20.57 12.59
CA SER A 376 22.62 21.58 13.65
C SER A 376 24.07 21.81 14.15
N ASN A 377 24.25 22.87 14.91
CA ASN A 377 25.54 23.21 15.51
C ASN A 377 25.98 22.24 16.63
N ASN A 378 25.19 21.22 16.97
CA ASN A 378 25.52 20.26 18.00
C ASN A 378 26.58 19.25 17.56
N LEU A 379 26.85 19.14 16.26
CA LEU A 379 27.80 18.21 15.69
C LEU A 379 29.12 18.92 15.31
N SER A 380 30.22 18.27 15.61
CA SER A 380 31.52 18.68 15.11
C SER A 380 31.67 18.37 13.61
N ALA A 381 32.55 19.08 12.92
CA ALA A 381 32.86 18.85 11.51
C ALA A 381 33.30 17.41 11.23
N ASN A 382 34.01 16.75 12.15
CA ASN A 382 34.45 15.37 12.03
C ASN A 382 33.24 14.40 12.10
N GLN A 383 32.29 14.59 13.00
CA GLN A 383 31.07 13.79 13.08
C GLN A 383 30.23 13.91 11.80
N ILE A 384 30.07 15.12 11.29
CA ILE A 384 29.36 15.36 10.01
C ILE A 384 30.08 14.63 8.86
N LYS A 385 31.40 14.72 8.78
CA LYS A 385 32.21 14.02 7.78
C LYS A 385 32.02 12.50 7.86
N GLN A 386 31.96 11.94 9.07
CA GLN A 386 31.68 10.50 9.26
C GLN A 386 30.28 10.10 8.79
N ILE A 387 29.26 10.94 9.04
CA ILE A 387 27.87 10.69 8.57
C ILE A 387 27.84 10.68 7.03
N PHE A 388 28.46 11.67 6.38
CA PHE A 388 28.52 11.72 4.91
C PHE A 388 29.31 10.56 4.31
N ASN A 389 30.42 10.14 4.92
CA ASN A 389 31.19 9.01 4.46
C ASN A 389 30.37 7.70 4.58
N ARG A 390 29.60 7.54 5.67
CA ARG A 390 28.69 6.40 5.82
C ARG A 390 27.61 6.41 4.74
N ALA A 391 26.96 7.55 4.52
CA ALA A 391 25.94 7.70 3.48
C ALA A 391 26.49 7.45 2.07
N MET A 392 27.71 7.92 1.77
CA MET A 392 28.42 7.62 0.53
C MET A 392 28.58 6.12 0.33
N ARG A 393 29.10 5.39 1.33
CA ARG A 393 29.32 3.93 1.27
C ARG A 393 28.05 3.11 1.15
N GLN A 394 26.92 3.63 1.61
CA GLN A 394 25.61 3.00 1.49
C GLN A 394 24.93 3.24 0.13
N SER A 395 25.42 4.18 -0.67
CA SER A 395 24.83 4.54 -1.97
C SER A 395 25.08 3.47 -3.06
N ASP A 396 24.15 3.37 -4.00
CA ASP A 396 24.28 2.47 -5.16
C ASP A 396 25.49 2.82 -6.01
N ARG A 397 25.77 4.11 -6.17
CA ARG A 397 26.95 4.58 -6.89
C ARG A 397 28.25 4.03 -6.31
N TYR A 398 28.41 4.08 -4.98
CA TYR A 398 29.58 3.49 -4.33
C TYR A 398 29.67 1.99 -4.59
N ARG A 399 28.57 1.26 -4.44
CA ARG A 399 28.51 -0.19 -4.67
C ARG A 399 28.89 -0.55 -6.11
N MET A 400 28.33 0.16 -7.10
CA MET A 400 28.64 -0.08 -8.51
C MET A 400 30.10 0.21 -8.84
N MET A 401 30.68 1.32 -8.35
CA MET A 401 32.08 1.64 -8.55
C MET A 401 33.01 0.60 -7.90
N LYS A 402 32.66 0.16 -6.69
CA LYS A 402 33.42 -0.88 -5.97
C LYS A 402 33.38 -2.23 -6.70
N GLN A 403 32.22 -2.61 -7.23
CA GLN A 403 32.06 -3.81 -8.07
C GLN A 403 32.83 -3.72 -9.39
N ALA A 404 32.98 -2.52 -9.96
CA ALA A 404 33.78 -2.25 -11.14
C ALA A 404 35.30 -2.22 -10.85
N GLY A 405 35.73 -2.44 -9.58
CA GLY A 405 37.15 -2.50 -9.19
C GLY A 405 37.78 -1.15 -8.85
N ALA A 406 37.02 -0.04 -8.73
CA ALA A 406 37.57 1.25 -8.39
C ALA A 406 38.17 1.26 -6.97
N SER A 407 39.29 1.94 -6.80
CA SER A 407 39.92 2.20 -5.50
C SER A 407 39.11 3.17 -4.65
N GLU A 408 39.34 3.19 -3.34
CA GLU A 408 38.65 4.11 -2.41
C GLU A 408 38.90 5.59 -2.80
N ASP A 409 40.11 5.91 -3.22
CA ASP A 409 40.49 7.28 -3.58
C ASP A 409 39.80 7.74 -4.88
N GLU A 410 39.70 6.86 -5.86
CA GLU A 410 38.93 7.12 -7.11
C GLU A 410 37.45 7.34 -6.81
N ILE A 411 36.85 6.52 -5.93
CA ILE A 411 35.46 6.66 -5.51
C ILE A 411 35.26 8.00 -4.80
N VAL A 412 36.11 8.36 -3.82
CA VAL A 412 36.02 9.62 -3.09
C VAL A 412 36.20 10.81 -4.03
N SER A 413 37.10 10.72 -5.01
CA SER A 413 37.28 11.75 -6.04
C SER A 413 36.02 11.91 -6.89
N ALA A 414 35.45 10.81 -7.36
CA ALA A 414 34.20 10.81 -8.15
C ALA A 414 33.02 11.41 -7.38
N PHE A 415 32.95 11.20 -6.06
CA PHE A 415 31.91 11.81 -5.22
C PHE A 415 32.09 13.32 -4.99
N LYS A 416 33.26 13.85 -5.18
CA LYS A 416 33.55 15.31 -5.10
C LYS A 416 33.44 16.02 -6.45
N THR A 417 33.51 15.29 -7.55
CA THR A 417 33.44 15.85 -8.91
C THR A 417 31.99 16.23 -9.24
N LYS A 418 31.78 17.45 -9.70
CA LYS A 418 30.47 17.93 -10.15
C LYS A 418 30.10 17.30 -11.48
N ILE A 419 28.88 16.81 -11.57
CA ILE A 419 28.31 16.19 -12.76
C ILE A 419 26.87 16.68 -12.98
N PRO A 420 26.38 16.69 -14.23
CA PRO A 420 24.96 16.89 -14.49
C PRO A 420 24.15 15.78 -13.84
N MET A 421 23.06 16.14 -13.16
CA MET A 421 22.12 15.20 -12.58
C MET A 421 20.75 15.85 -12.41
N THR A 422 19.72 15.01 -12.43
CA THR A 422 18.35 15.39 -12.10
C THR A 422 18.10 15.08 -10.64
N VAL A 423 17.61 16.05 -9.87
CA VAL A 423 17.27 15.91 -8.45
C VAL A 423 15.81 16.23 -8.22
N TYR A 424 15.19 15.50 -7.30
CA TYR A 424 13.83 15.74 -6.88
C TYR A 424 13.67 17.09 -6.18
N SER A 425 12.57 17.79 -6.47
CA SER A 425 12.06 18.86 -5.62
C SER A 425 10.55 18.74 -5.41
N TYR A 426 9.98 19.47 -4.46
CA TYR A 426 8.53 19.47 -4.25
C TYR A 426 7.73 20.09 -5.42
N HIS A 427 8.41 20.78 -6.33
CA HIS A 427 7.85 21.38 -7.54
C HIS A 427 8.10 20.55 -8.81
N GLY A 428 8.69 19.37 -8.67
CA GLY A 428 9.09 18.49 -9.76
C GLY A 428 10.59 18.26 -9.78
N ASP A 429 11.03 17.48 -10.75
CA ASP A 429 12.45 17.18 -10.93
C ASP A 429 13.18 18.39 -11.52
N VAL A 430 14.41 18.61 -11.06
CA VAL A 430 15.27 19.77 -11.44
C VAL A 430 16.60 19.26 -11.96
N ASP A 431 16.93 19.65 -13.18
CA ASP A 431 18.26 19.41 -13.75
C ASP A 431 19.27 20.41 -13.16
N THR A 432 20.38 19.90 -12.68
CA THR A 432 21.39 20.68 -11.98
C THR A 432 22.78 20.07 -12.15
N VAL A 433 23.82 20.85 -11.81
CA VAL A 433 25.20 20.39 -11.81
C VAL A 433 25.74 20.45 -10.39
N MET A 434 25.86 19.30 -9.75
CA MET A 434 26.39 19.19 -8.38
C MET A 434 27.21 17.92 -8.22
N SER A 435 28.01 17.85 -7.13
CA SER A 435 28.71 16.60 -6.84
C SER A 435 27.75 15.55 -6.23
N PRO A 436 28.03 14.25 -6.37
CA PRO A 436 27.27 13.20 -5.68
C PRO A 436 27.24 13.39 -4.15
N MET A 437 28.30 13.96 -3.56
CA MET A 437 28.31 14.29 -2.15
C MET A 437 27.34 15.44 -1.82
N ASP A 438 27.24 16.46 -2.67
CA ASP A 438 26.27 17.55 -2.50
C ASP A 438 24.83 17.05 -2.67
N SER A 439 24.60 16.08 -3.57
CA SER A 439 23.29 15.47 -3.73
C SER A 439 22.87 14.71 -2.46
N ILE A 440 23.78 13.96 -1.81
CA ILE A 440 23.49 13.32 -0.51
C ILE A 440 23.09 14.39 0.52
N ARG A 441 23.84 15.50 0.61
CA ARG A 441 23.53 16.62 1.50
C ARG A 441 22.16 17.23 1.19
N TYR A 442 21.85 17.39 -0.08
CA TYR A 442 20.57 17.91 -0.56
C TYR A 442 19.42 17.03 -0.11
N TYR A 443 19.48 15.71 -0.35
CA TYR A 443 18.42 14.78 0.04
C TYR A 443 18.25 14.64 1.55
N LYS A 444 19.34 14.74 2.32
CA LYS A 444 19.28 14.78 3.79
C LYS A 444 18.62 16.04 4.35
N SER A 445 18.53 17.11 3.58
CA SER A 445 17.88 18.36 4.02
C SER A 445 16.35 18.31 3.99
N PHE A 446 15.74 17.28 3.35
CA PHE A 446 14.30 17.13 3.31
C PHE A 446 13.76 16.64 4.65
N LEU A 447 12.77 17.37 5.16
CA LEU A 447 12.04 16.97 6.36
C LEU A 447 11.21 15.69 6.08
N ARG A 448 11.05 14.87 7.09
CA ARG A 448 10.26 13.63 7.10
C ARG A 448 9.01 13.83 7.93
N SER A 449 7.99 13.05 7.66
CA SER A 449 6.75 13.06 8.43
C SER A 449 6.07 11.70 8.39
N GLY A 450 5.30 11.38 9.44
CA GLY A 450 4.42 10.24 9.51
C GLY A 450 3.08 10.64 10.09
N LEU A 451 2.00 9.99 9.63
CA LEU A 451 0.64 10.15 10.18
C LEU A 451 -0.06 8.80 10.19
N VAL A 452 -0.69 8.49 11.31
CA VAL A 452 -1.63 7.36 11.44
C VAL A 452 -2.90 7.86 12.10
N SER A 453 -4.04 7.51 11.50
CA SER A 453 -5.38 7.81 12.00
C SER A 453 -6.13 6.50 12.21
N ILE A 454 -6.57 6.23 13.45
CA ILE A 454 -7.16 4.97 13.87
C ILE A 454 -8.50 5.20 14.57
N ASP A 455 -9.46 4.36 14.28
CA ASP A 455 -10.73 4.27 14.98
C ASP A 455 -10.50 3.60 16.34
N PRO A 456 -10.77 4.27 17.48
CA PRO A 456 -10.48 3.73 18.80
C PRO A 456 -11.36 2.57 19.20
N HIS A 457 -12.54 2.37 18.57
CA HIS A 457 -13.52 1.37 18.96
C HIS A 457 -13.29 0.00 18.29
N ASN A 458 -12.57 -0.03 17.16
CA ASN A 458 -12.33 -1.27 16.41
C ASN A 458 -10.88 -1.46 15.95
N GLY A 459 -10.02 -0.46 16.13
CA GLY A 459 -8.62 -0.52 15.71
C GLY A 459 -8.40 -0.33 14.20
N TYR A 460 -9.44 0.01 13.42
CA TYR A 460 -9.30 0.20 11.98
C TYR A 460 -8.48 1.44 11.66
N VAL A 461 -7.40 1.24 10.92
CA VAL A 461 -6.56 2.34 10.43
C VAL A 461 -7.25 3.00 9.25
N LYS A 462 -7.74 4.23 9.44
CA LYS A 462 -8.51 5.00 8.45
C LYS A 462 -7.62 5.77 7.49
N ALA A 463 -6.43 6.19 7.93
CA ALA A 463 -5.43 6.85 7.09
C ALA A 463 -4.02 6.53 7.56
N TYR A 464 -3.10 6.41 6.60
CA TYR A 464 -1.72 5.98 6.82
C TYR A 464 -0.76 6.73 5.90
N VAL A 465 0.14 7.54 6.46
CA VAL A 465 1.15 8.26 5.69
C VAL A 465 2.53 7.97 6.28
N GLY A 466 3.33 7.16 5.59
CA GLY A 466 4.69 6.80 6.01
C GLY A 466 5.75 7.83 5.60
N GLY A 467 5.40 8.78 4.77
CA GLY A 467 6.29 9.84 4.29
C GLY A 467 5.64 10.69 3.19
N LEU A 468 6.38 11.67 2.66
CA LEU A 468 5.85 12.62 1.69
C LEU A 468 5.73 12.04 0.27
N ARG A 469 6.72 11.27 -0.17
CA ARG A 469 6.74 10.65 -1.50
C ARG A 469 7.57 9.38 -1.48
N TYR A 470 6.90 8.23 -1.67
CA TYR A 470 7.53 6.92 -1.59
C TYR A 470 8.59 6.68 -2.66
N SER A 471 8.40 7.19 -3.89
CA SER A 471 9.38 7.03 -4.97
C SER A 471 10.76 7.65 -4.65
N GLN A 472 10.80 8.65 -3.76
CA GLN A 472 12.02 9.35 -3.36
C GLN A 472 12.54 8.93 -1.98
N PHE A 473 11.63 8.69 -1.03
CA PHE A 473 11.94 8.45 0.37
C PHE A 473 11.19 7.21 0.85
N GLN A 474 11.81 6.04 0.68
CA GLN A 474 11.12 4.76 0.89
C GLN A 474 11.04 4.32 2.35
N TYR A 475 11.80 4.96 3.26
CA TYR A 475 11.77 4.61 4.67
C TYR A 475 10.46 5.07 5.32
N ASP A 476 9.72 4.10 5.86
CA ASP A 476 8.40 4.30 6.43
C ASP A 476 8.47 4.85 7.85
N MET A 477 8.03 6.08 8.05
CA MET A 477 8.04 6.75 9.35
C MET A 477 6.78 6.45 10.20
N ALA A 478 5.76 5.80 9.63
CA ALA A 478 4.54 5.49 10.36
C ALA A 478 4.64 4.17 11.14
N MET A 479 5.19 3.12 10.53
CA MET A 479 5.22 1.77 11.10
C MET A 479 6.64 1.31 11.47
N VAL A 480 7.66 1.77 10.73
CA VAL A 480 9.04 1.29 10.88
C VAL A 480 9.90 2.30 11.63
N GLY A 481 9.75 3.58 11.32
CA GLY A 481 10.57 4.65 11.91
C GLY A 481 10.26 4.88 13.37
N ARG A 482 11.20 4.54 14.26
CA ARG A 482 11.10 4.81 15.69
C ARG A 482 11.74 6.14 16.02
N ARG A 483 11.00 7.01 16.71
CA ARG A 483 11.44 8.36 17.04
C ARG A 483 11.11 8.68 18.50
N GLN A 484 11.92 9.55 19.10
CA GLN A 484 11.77 9.94 20.50
C GLN A 484 10.48 10.72 20.73
N ILE A 485 9.65 10.24 21.66
CA ILE A 485 8.28 10.75 21.84
C ILE A 485 8.18 12.01 22.70
N GLY A 486 9.17 12.30 23.52
CA GLY A 486 9.20 13.50 24.35
C GLY A 486 7.95 13.63 25.22
N SER A 487 7.37 14.81 25.25
CA SER A 487 6.21 15.12 26.12
C SER A 487 4.91 14.37 25.79
N THR A 488 4.82 13.60 24.72
CA THR A 488 3.68 12.68 24.50
C THR A 488 3.72 11.45 25.43
N MET A 489 4.83 11.24 26.15
CA MET A 489 4.92 10.31 27.27
C MET A 489 4.02 10.68 28.45
N LYS A 490 3.80 11.96 28.70
CA LYS A 490 3.20 12.45 29.95
C LYS A 490 1.83 11.86 30.27
N PRO A 491 0.87 11.71 29.34
CA PRO A 491 -0.40 11.08 29.63
C PRO A 491 -0.27 9.70 30.27
N PHE A 492 0.74 8.90 29.91
CA PHE A 492 0.97 7.59 30.53
C PHE A 492 1.45 7.70 31.98
N VAL A 493 2.32 8.69 32.29
CA VAL A 493 2.76 8.97 33.66
C VAL A 493 1.59 9.43 34.50
N PHE A 494 0.73 10.29 33.98
CA PHE A 494 -0.45 10.77 34.65
C PHE A 494 -1.49 9.66 34.81
N ALA A 495 -1.63 8.76 33.82
CA ALA A 495 -2.49 7.58 33.95
C ALA A 495 -2.01 6.67 35.13
N LEU A 496 -0.70 6.44 35.22
CA LEU A 496 -0.14 5.68 36.34
C LEU A 496 -0.49 6.31 37.70
N ALA A 497 -0.47 7.64 37.78
CA ALA A 497 -0.89 8.34 39.00
C ALA A 497 -2.40 8.21 39.27
N MET A 498 -3.26 8.29 38.25
CA MET A 498 -4.71 8.11 38.41
C MET A 498 -5.04 6.69 38.89
N GLU A 499 -4.32 5.66 38.38
CA GLU A 499 -4.45 4.28 38.89
C GLU A 499 -4.02 4.17 40.38
N ASP A 500 -3.15 5.07 40.84
CA ASP A 500 -2.77 5.18 42.26
C ASP A 500 -3.75 6.06 43.11
N GLY A 501 -4.89 6.45 42.55
CA GLY A 501 -5.93 7.21 43.23
C GLY A 501 -5.78 8.74 43.21
N TYR A 502 -4.85 9.29 42.41
CA TYR A 502 -4.80 10.73 42.16
C TYR A 502 -5.98 11.14 41.25
N THR A 503 -6.32 12.43 41.34
CA THR A 503 -7.36 13.03 40.49
C THR A 503 -6.77 14.21 39.68
N PRO A 504 -7.44 14.69 38.63
CA PRO A 504 -6.99 15.87 37.88
C PRO A 504 -6.74 17.11 38.73
N GLU A 505 -7.44 17.23 39.86
CA GLU A 505 -7.33 18.36 40.82
C GLU A 505 -6.27 18.13 41.92
N SER A 506 -5.71 16.95 42.03
CA SER A 506 -4.61 16.66 42.96
C SER A 506 -3.43 17.62 42.72
N LEU A 507 -2.87 18.13 43.82
CA LEU A 507 -1.81 19.14 43.77
C LEU A 507 -0.43 18.52 43.74
N ILE A 508 0.44 19.06 42.85
CA ILE A 508 1.84 18.69 42.73
C ILE A 508 2.72 19.93 42.67
N SER A 509 3.94 19.85 43.18
CA SER A 509 4.89 20.97 43.12
C SER A 509 5.37 21.21 41.69
N ASN A 510 5.30 22.43 41.20
CA ASN A 510 5.91 22.90 39.96
C ASN A 510 7.29 23.55 40.24
N GLY A 511 8.01 23.03 41.21
CA GLY A 511 9.37 23.47 41.55
C GLY A 511 10.43 22.62 40.89
N GLN A 512 11.53 23.27 40.49
CA GLN A 512 12.71 22.56 39.95
C GLN A 512 13.37 21.75 41.06
N ARG A 513 13.64 20.47 40.80
CA ARG A 513 14.37 19.57 41.69
C ARG A 513 15.43 18.82 40.95
N THR A 514 16.52 18.46 41.65
CA THR A 514 17.54 17.56 41.14
C THR A 514 17.30 16.16 41.69
N TYR A 515 17.34 15.17 40.79
CA TYR A 515 17.15 13.78 41.09
C TYR A 515 18.42 12.99 40.81
N ARG A 516 18.54 11.80 41.38
CA ARG A 516 19.64 10.86 41.07
C ARG A 516 19.10 9.82 40.07
N VAL A 517 19.68 9.76 38.90
CA VAL A 517 19.29 8.85 37.80
C VAL A 517 20.53 8.13 37.30
N ALA A 518 20.55 6.80 37.38
CA ALA A 518 21.69 5.95 36.99
C ALA A 518 23.04 6.44 37.57
N GLY A 519 23.03 6.86 38.83
CA GLY A 519 24.24 7.36 39.54
C GLY A 519 24.62 8.81 39.25
N ALA A 520 23.99 9.49 38.25
CA ALA A 520 24.23 10.88 37.90
C ALA A 520 23.12 11.79 38.42
N SER A 521 23.47 13.08 38.62
CA SER A 521 22.50 14.13 38.98
C SER A 521 21.75 14.59 37.73
N TRP A 522 20.42 14.56 37.78
CA TRP A 522 19.56 14.98 36.69
C TRP A 522 18.58 16.07 37.15
N THR A 523 18.60 17.19 36.48
CA THR A 523 17.74 18.36 36.78
C THR A 523 16.95 18.69 35.50
N PRO A 524 15.64 18.35 35.47
CA PRO A 524 14.82 18.69 34.31
C PRO A 524 14.67 20.20 34.13
N ARG A 525 14.70 20.63 32.85
CA ARG A 525 14.47 22.04 32.47
C ARG A 525 13.02 22.19 32.00
N ASN A 526 12.40 23.32 32.30
CA ASN A 526 11.05 23.68 31.80
C ASN A 526 11.18 24.70 30.65
N ALA A 527 10.35 24.57 29.62
CA ALA A 527 10.27 25.57 28.57
C ALA A 527 9.52 26.85 29.02
N ASN A 528 8.58 26.69 29.95
CA ASN A 528 7.77 27.76 30.54
C ASN A 528 7.98 27.80 32.04
N HIS A 529 8.23 28.98 32.59
CA HIS A 529 8.45 29.23 34.03
C HIS A 529 7.20 29.75 34.74
N SER A 530 6.04 29.72 34.06
CA SER A 530 4.76 30.11 34.71
C SER A 530 4.50 29.23 35.91
N ARG A 531 4.09 29.86 37.00
CA ARG A 531 3.82 29.24 38.34
C ARG A 531 5.03 28.43 38.86
N ALA A 532 6.26 28.86 38.57
CA ALA A 532 7.46 28.23 39.11
C ALA A 532 7.44 28.22 40.65
N GLY A 533 7.74 27.07 41.26
CA GLY A 533 7.77 26.89 42.71
C GLY A 533 6.40 26.75 43.39
N GLN A 534 5.30 26.94 42.67
CA GLN A 534 3.93 26.82 43.21
C GLN A 534 3.43 25.38 43.19
N MET A 535 2.45 25.10 44.03
CA MET A 535 1.60 23.92 43.91
C MET A 535 0.60 24.14 42.79
N VAL A 536 0.47 23.16 41.87
CA VAL A 536 -0.44 23.23 40.73
C VAL A 536 -1.25 21.93 40.63
N SER A 537 -2.46 21.99 40.05
CA SER A 537 -3.22 20.77 39.80
C SER A 537 -2.56 19.92 38.75
N LEU A 538 -2.73 18.61 38.74
CA LEU A 538 -2.26 17.70 37.75
C LEU A 538 -2.80 18.10 36.35
N LYS A 539 -4.07 18.52 36.27
CA LYS A 539 -4.69 19.03 35.04
C LYS A 539 -3.94 20.23 34.47
N TRP A 540 -3.56 21.18 35.30
CA TRP A 540 -2.73 22.32 34.90
C TRP A 540 -1.34 21.83 34.43
N GLY A 541 -0.70 20.94 35.20
CA GLY A 541 0.62 20.40 34.91
C GLY A 541 0.69 19.72 33.52
N LEU A 542 -0.31 18.91 33.17
CA LEU A 542 -0.42 18.27 31.86
C LEU A 542 -0.75 19.28 30.76
N SER A 543 -1.69 20.23 31.02
CA SER A 543 -2.11 21.23 30.03
C SER A 543 -0.95 22.12 29.57
N GLN A 544 -0.10 22.54 30.51
CA GLN A 544 1.10 23.34 30.25
C GLN A 544 2.31 22.49 29.88
N SER A 545 2.17 21.16 29.90
CA SER A 545 3.26 20.22 29.63
C SER A 545 4.48 20.45 30.54
N SER A 546 4.28 20.76 31.82
CA SER A 546 5.36 21.06 32.76
C SER A 546 6.25 19.85 33.01
N ASN A 547 7.56 19.99 32.77
CA ASN A 547 8.55 18.94 33.04
C ASN A 547 8.77 18.80 34.56
N TRP A 548 8.69 19.91 35.29
CA TRP A 548 8.87 19.91 36.77
C TRP A 548 7.74 19.18 37.46
N ALA A 549 6.50 19.52 37.13
CA ALA A 549 5.31 18.83 37.70
C ALA A 549 5.34 17.34 37.35
N THR A 550 5.68 16.98 36.12
CA THR A 550 5.76 15.57 35.68
C THR A 550 6.88 14.80 36.41
N ALA A 551 8.08 15.40 36.54
CA ALA A 551 9.17 14.74 37.25
C ALA A 551 8.89 14.61 38.75
N ASN A 552 8.28 15.63 39.38
CA ASN A 552 7.84 15.56 40.79
C ASN A 552 6.77 14.46 40.95
N LEU A 553 5.82 14.33 40.01
CA LEU A 553 4.81 13.27 40.02
C LEU A 553 5.46 11.90 39.88
N MET A 554 6.33 11.71 38.89
CA MET A 554 7.05 10.46 38.66
C MET A 554 7.86 10.02 39.88
N ASN A 555 8.47 10.99 40.58
CA ASN A 555 9.19 10.71 41.82
C ASN A 555 8.28 10.18 42.95
N GLN A 556 6.97 10.49 42.95
CA GLN A 556 5.99 9.98 43.91
C GLN A 556 5.47 8.59 43.52
N VAL A 557 5.19 8.36 42.21
CA VAL A 557 4.50 7.16 41.73
C VAL A 557 5.43 6.04 41.29
N ASP A 558 6.60 6.36 40.70
CA ASP A 558 7.55 5.34 40.18
C ASP A 558 8.97 5.90 40.03
N GLN A 559 9.74 5.96 41.11
CA GLN A 559 11.14 6.42 41.07
C GLN A 559 12.04 5.53 40.19
N SER A 560 11.71 4.27 40.10
CA SER A 560 12.51 3.29 39.31
C SER A 560 12.24 3.35 37.81
N GLY A 561 11.06 3.76 37.40
CA GLY A 561 10.57 3.70 36.00
C GLY A 561 10.04 2.33 35.59
N ASN A 562 10.11 1.31 36.46
CA ASN A 562 9.70 -0.05 36.13
C ASN A 562 8.18 -0.18 35.91
N ARG A 563 7.38 0.50 36.73
CA ARG A 563 5.91 0.50 36.58
C ARG A 563 5.51 1.16 35.27
N LEU A 564 6.15 2.29 34.93
CA LEU A 564 5.91 3.00 33.69
C LEU A 564 6.28 2.14 32.47
N VAL A 565 7.41 1.40 32.50
CA VAL A 565 7.78 0.48 31.42
C VAL A 565 6.72 -0.62 31.23
N ARG A 566 6.28 -1.25 32.33
CA ARG A 566 5.20 -2.26 32.26
C ARG A 566 3.91 -1.69 31.70
N LEU A 567 3.54 -0.49 32.13
CA LEU A 567 2.36 0.20 31.61
C LEU A 567 2.50 0.49 30.11
N LEU A 568 3.65 0.98 29.63
CA LEU A 568 3.89 1.21 28.22
C LEU A 568 3.77 -0.08 27.39
N HIS A 569 4.27 -1.19 27.90
CA HIS A 569 4.15 -2.49 27.24
C HIS A 569 2.67 -2.94 27.15
N SER A 570 1.85 -2.76 28.21
CA SER A 570 0.42 -3.05 28.16
C SER A 570 -0.30 -2.18 27.13
N PHE A 571 0.11 -0.93 26.97
CA PHE A 571 -0.36 -0.03 25.92
C PHE A 571 0.13 -0.41 24.50
N GLY A 572 0.91 -1.50 24.37
CA GLY A 572 1.41 -2.02 23.09
C GLY A 572 2.62 -1.29 22.52
N ILE A 573 3.31 -0.52 23.33
CA ILE A 573 4.60 0.06 22.98
C ILE A 573 5.68 -1.01 23.25
N ALA A 574 5.96 -1.81 22.21
CA ALA A 574 6.71 -3.05 22.34
C ALA A 574 8.23 -2.87 22.14
N ASN A 575 8.75 -1.64 22.19
CA ASN A 575 10.19 -1.43 22.03
C ASN A 575 10.99 -1.98 23.25
N PRO A 576 11.80 -3.02 23.07
CA PRO A 576 12.58 -3.61 24.17
C PRO A 576 13.72 -2.72 24.67
N ASP A 577 14.10 -1.66 23.93
CA ASP A 577 15.14 -0.71 24.36
C ASP A 577 14.62 0.39 25.29
N ILE A 578 13.41 0.25 25.82
CA ILE A 578 12.89 1.18 26.83
C ILE A 578 13.46 0.80 28.18
N HIS A 579 14.52 1.52 28.58
CA HIS A 579 15.16 1.29 29.88
C HIS A 579 14.42 2.01 31.00
N PRO A 580 14.10 1.31 32.10
CA PRO A 580 13.47 1.90 33.25
C PRO A 580 14.36 2.96 33.90
N SER A 581 13.82 4.13 34.06
CA SER A 581 14.47 5.22 34.78
C SER A 581 13.45 6.29 35.13
N MET A 582 13.74 7.09 36.15
CA MET A 582 12.93 8.24 36.48
C MET A 582 12.83 9.25 35.33
N ALA A 583 13.90 9.41 34.54
CA ALA A 583 13.92 10.32 33.41
C ALA A 583 12.97 9.90 32.27
N LEU A 584 12.51 8.62 32.26
CA LEU A 584 11.56 8.10 31.28
C LEU A 584 10.27 8.92 31.23
N CYS A 585 9.88 9.58 32.33
CA CYS A 585 8.70 10.43 32.39
C CYS A 585 8.68 11.61 31.39
N LEU A 586 9.83 11.98 30.84
CA LEU A 586 9.94 13.01 29.81
C LEU A 586 10.11 12.43 28.38
N GLY A 587 9.97 11.12 28.22
CA GLY A 587 9.91 10.41 26.95
C GLY A 587 11.22 10.28 26.17
N PRO A 588 12.37 9.95 26.81
CA PRO A 588 13.61 9.64 26.10
C PRO A 588 13.59 8.21 25.52
N CYS A 589 12.49 7.79 24.96
CA CYS A 589 12.33 6.49 24.33
C CYS A 589 11.77 6.62 22.91
N ASP A 590 12.11 5.66 22.07
CA ASP A 590 11.78 5.65 20.64
C ASP A 590 10.58 4.76 20.37
N VAL A 591 9.57 5.34 19.70
CA VAL A 591 8.29 4.69 19.41
C VAL A 591 7.87 5.03 17.98
N THR A 592 7.13 4.16 17.30
CA THR A 592 6.55 4.43 15.99
C THR A 592 5.28 5.27 16.10
N VAL A 593 4.90 5.93 15.02
CA VAL A 593 3.64 6.69 14.95
C VAL A 593 2.44 5.77 15.17
N SER A 594 2.49 4.55 14.64
CA SER A 594 1.42 3.54 14.78
C SER A 594 1.29 3.01 16.21
N GLU A 595 2.41 2.72 16.89
CA GLU A 595 2.37 2.33 18.32
C GLU A 595 1.74 3.42 19.18
N MET A 596 2.09 4.69 18.91
CA MET A 596 1.47 5.84 19.64
C MET A 596 -0.01 5.98 19.32
N ALA A 597 -0.43 5.80 18.07
CA ALA A 597 -1.84 5.87 17.69
C ALA A 597 -2.64 4.77 18.39
N SER A 598 -2.15 3.54 18.38
CA SER A 598 -2.77 2.42 19.10
C SER A 598 -2.82 2.63 20.61
N ALA A 599 -1.73 3.10 21.21
CA ALA A 599 -1.69 3.33 22.66
C ALA A 599 -2.74 4.36 23.11
N TYR A 600 -2.89 5.45 22.38
CA TYR A 600 -3.85 6.49 22.75
C TYR A 600 -5.32 6.09 22.52
N THR A 601 -5.62 5.00 21.79
CA THR A 601 -7.00 4.50 21.69
C THR A 601 -7.56 4.16 23.07
N ALA A 602 -6.75 3.66 23.98
CA ALA A 602 -7.19 3.31 25.33
C ALA A 602 -7.79 4.50 26.09
N PHE A 603 -7.23 5.70 25.92
CA PHE A 603 -7.78 6.89 26.59
C PHE A 603 -9.13 7.33 26.01
N VAL A 604 -9.41 7.01 24.74
CA VAL A 604 -10.68 7.36 24.09
C VAL A 604 -11.71 6.26 24.26
N ASN A 605 -11.29 5.02 24.35
CA ASN A 605 -12.14 3.83 24.41
C ASN A 605 -12.21 3.24 25.82
N SER A 606 -12.53 4.06 26.83
CA SER A 606 -12.81 3.63 28.21
C SER A 606 -11.75 2.71 28.82
N GLY A 607 -10.48 2.92 28.51
CA GLY A 607 -9.36 2.10 28.99
C GLY A 607 -9.00 0.89 28.15
N LEU A 608 -9.77 0.62 27.10
CA LEU A 608 -9.55 -0.49 26.17
C LEU A 608 -8.66 -0.06 25.00
N ARG A 609 -7.44 -0.56 24.96
CA ARG A 609 -6.53 -0.35 23.83
C ARG A 609 -6.95 -1.23 22.65
N CYS A 610 -7.02 -0.66 21.45
CA CYS A 610 -7.22 -1.38 20.19
C CYS A 610 -5.90 -1.59 19.47
N ALA A 611 -5.60 -2.84 19.10
CA ALA A 611 -4.50 -3.15 18.19
C ALA A 611 -4.83 -2.64 16.77
N PRO A 612 -3.86 -2.06 16.03
CA PRO A 612 -4.10 -1.57 14.68
C PRO A 612 -4.49 -2.72 13.75
N ILE A 613 -5.56 -2.54 12.99
CA ILE A 613 -5.99 -3.45 11.93
C ILE A 613 -5.83 -2.72 10.60
N LEU A 614 -4.95 -3.24 9.75
CA LEU A 614 -4.66 -2.69 8.43
C LEU A 614 -5.47 -3.35 7.32
N VAL A 615 -5.85 -4.62 7.52
CA VAL A 615 -6.61 -5.44 6.58
C VAL A 615 -7.83 -5.99 7.29
N SER A 616 -9.00 -5.82 6.71
CA SER A 616 -10.26 -6.38 7.23
C SER A 616 -10.50 -7.81 6.75
N LYS A 617 -10.23 -8.08 5.47
CA LYS A 617 -10.38 -9.41 4.87
C LYS A 617 -9.47 -9.60 3.67
N ILE A 618 -9.24 -10.87 3.33
CA ILE A 618 -8.58 -11.30 2.10
C ILE A 618 -9.52 -12.24 1.37
N GLU A 619 -9.74 -12.00 0.08
CA GLU A 619 -10.47 -12.88 -0.85
C GLU A 619 -9.50 -13.48 -1.86
N ASP A 620 -9.86 -14.65 -2.39
CA ASP A 620 -9.17 -15.24 -3.54
C ASP A 620 -9.56 -14.54 -4.86
N SER A 621 -9.03 -15.04 -5.98
CA SER A 621 -9.34 -14.51 -7.31
C SER A 621 -10.82 -14.65 -7.69
N GLU A 622 -11.52 -15.64 -7.15
CA GLU A 622 -12.93 -15.92 -7.39
C GLU A 622 -13.87 -15.07 -6.53
N GLY A 623 -13.34 -14.42 -5.48
CA GLY A 623 -14.10 -13.58 -4.54
C GLY A 623 -14.54 -14.31 -3.28
N ASN A 624 -14.05 -15.53 -3.05
CA ASN A 624 -14.31 -16.24 -1.79
C ASN A 624 -13.46 -15.62 -0.67
N VAL A 625 -14.05 -15.36 0.48
CA VAL A 625 -13.34 -14.89 1.67
C VAL A 625 -12.49 -16.03 2.23
N ILE A 626 -11.16 -15.83 2.25
CA ILE A 626 -10.19 -16.81 2.76
C ILE A 626 -9.56 -16.41 4.09
N ALA A 627 -9.70 -15.16 4.50
CA ALA A 627 -9.31 -14.67 5.83
C ALA A 627 -10.12 -13.43 6.21
N GLU A 628 -10.47 -13.34 7.50
CA GLU A 628 -11.05 -12.14 8.13
C GLU A 628 -10.25 -11.78 9.39
N PHE A 629 -10.12 -10.48 9.66
CA PHE A 629 -9.36 -9.97 10.79
C PHE A 629 -10.28 -9.14 11.69
N THR A 630 -10.45 -9.60 12.93
CA THR A 630 -11.35 -9.01 13.91
C THR A 630 -10.61 -8.11 14.89
N PRO A 631 -11.30 -7.11 15.47
CA PRO A 631 -10.76 -6.25 16.51
C PRO A 631 -10.19 -7.01 17.71
N ARG A 632 -9.00 -6.59 18.16
CA ARG A 632 -8.36 -7.11 19.37
C ARG A 632 -8.20 -5.97 20.35
N MET A 633 -8.89 -6.08 21.47
CA MET A 633 -8.90 -5.08 22.52
C MET A 633 -8.25 -5.66 23.77
N THR A 634 -7.57 -4.80 24.51
CA THR A 634 -6.93 -5.13 25.78
C THR A 634 -7.20 -4.01 26.77
N GLU A 635 -7.75 -4.32 27.92
CA GLU A 635 -7.88 -3.36 29.01
C GLU A 635 -6.49 -3.05 29.58
N VAL A 636 -6.15 -1.77 29.67
CA VAL A 636 -4.82 -1.32 30.07
C VAL A 636 -4.85 -0.32 31.23
N VAL A 637 -5.95 0.39 31.37
CA VAL A 637 -6.27 1.28 32.52
C VAL A 637 -7.77 1.23 32.76
N THR A 638 -8.19 1.69 33.96
CA THR A 638 -9.59 1.79 34.30
C THR A 638 -10.33 2.85 33.46
N GLU A 639 -11.63 2.68 33.25
CA GLU A 639 -12.47 3.67 32.58
C GLU A 639 -12.36 5.05 33.25
N GLN A 640 -12.32 5.09 34.60
CA GLN A 640 -12.18 6.33 35.36
C GLN A 640 -10.87 7.05 35.03
N THR A 641 -9.75 6.32 34.96
CA THR A 641 -8.46 6.85 34.57
C THR A 641 -8.51 7.40 33.15
N SER A 642 -9.12 6.68 32.22
CA SER A 642 -9.34 7.09 30.85
C SER A 642 -10.09 8.43 30.77
N ARG A 643 -11.22 8.56 31.49
CA ARG A 643 -12.01 9.81 31.60
C ARG A 643 -11.19 10.98 32.15
N TYR A 644 -10.42 10.75 33.20
CA TYR A 644 -9.52 11.76 33.75
C TYR A 644 -8.44 12.22 32.79
N ILE A 645 -7.81 11.29 32.06
CA ILE A 645 -6.78 11.62 31.06
C ILE A 645 -7.38 12.41 29.90
N ILE A 646 -8.55 12.04 29.39
CA ILE A 646 -9.25 12.80 28.34
C ILE A 646 -9.58 14.21 28.82
N ASP A 647 -10.12 14.39 30.05
CA ASP A 647 -10.40 15.71 30.60
C ASP A 647 -9.12 16.59 30.66
N MET A 648 -8.03 16.00 31.17
CA MET A 648 -6.75 16.72 31.22
C MET A 648 -6.19 17.02 29.81
N MET A 649 -6.36 16.13 28.84
CA MET A 649 -5.93 16.35 27.46
C MET A 649 -6.83 17.36 26.71
N ARG A 650 -8.11 17.49 27.07
CA ARG A 650 -8.98 18.60 26.61
C ARG A 650 -8.41 19.95 27.08
N ALA A 651 -7.99 20.04 28.36
CA ALA A 651 -7.35 21.25 28.87
C ALA A 651 -6.06 21.64 28.13
N VAL A 652 -5.31 20.68 27.56
CA VAL A 652 -4.16 20.97 26.66
C VAL A 652 -4.61 21.73 25.41
N VAL A 653 -5.76 21.41 24.86
CA VAL A 653 -6.33 22.03 23.65
C VAL A 653 -6.99 23.36 23.97
N ASP A 654 -7.71 23.46 25.09
CA ASP A 654 -8.51 24.64 25.40
C ASP A 654 -7.64 25.79 25.93
N GLN A 655 -6.69 25.51 26.80
CA GLN A 655 -5.90 26.54 27.51
C GLN A 655 -4.40 26.26 27.55
N GLY A 656 -3.96 25.10 26.98
CA GLY A 656 -2.58 24.63 27.04
C GLY A 656 -1.76 24.80 25.76
N THR A 657 -0.85 23.87 25.56
CA THR A 657 0.14 23.92 24.48
C THR A 657 -0.45 23.74 23.07
N ALA A 658 -1.68 23.20 22.98
CA ALA A 658 -2.39 22.98 21.70
C ALA A 658 -3.50 24.01 21.43
N LYS A 659 -3.64 25.08 22.23
CA LYS A 659 -4.69 26.10 22.06
C LYS A 659 -4.80 26.74 20.69
N ARG A 660 -3.74 26.61 19.86
CA ARG A 660 -3.76 27.05 18.43
C ARG A 660 -4.89 26.38 17.63
N LEU A 661 -5.33 25.18 17.99
CA LEU A 661 -6.47 24.53 17.36
C LEU A 661 -7.74 25.38 17.45
N ARG A 662 -7.92 26.08 18.56
CA ARG A 662 -9.08 26.97 18.80
C ARG A 662 -8.98 28.28 18.00
N PHE A 663 -7.96 29.08 18.23
CA PHE A 663 -7.91 30.44 17.68
C PHE A 663 -7.30 30.55 16.27
N LYS A 664 -6.43 29.60 15.86
CA LYS A 664 -5.79 29.67 14.53
C LYS A 664 -6.51 28.80 13.49
N TYR A 665 -7.03 27.64 13.91
CA TYR A 665 -7.65 26.67 13.01
C TYR A 665 -9.18 26.58 13.17
N ASN A 666 -9.74 27.33 14.11
CA ASN A 666 -11.18 27.42 14.38
C ASN A 666 -11.87 26.06 14.59
N LEU A 667 -11.18 25.14 15.25
CA LEU A 667 -11.70 23.81 15.59
C LEU A 667 -12.27 23.87 17.02
N THR A 668 -13.61 23.95 17.14
CA THR A 668 -14.29 24.28 18.39
C THR A 668 -14.86 23.07 19.14
N GLY A 669 -14.98 21.91 18.49
CA GLY A 669 -15.58 20.70 19.09
C GLY A 669 -14.77 20.09 20.25
N PRO A 670 -15.29 19.02 20.86
CA PRO A 670 -14.56 18.25 21.85
C PRO A 670 -13.31 17.61 21.24
N ILE A 671 -12.16 18.10 21.63
CA ILE A 671 -10.85 17.63 21.17
C ILE A 671 -9.96 17.47 22.38
N ALA A 672 -9.40 16.28 22.56
CA ALA A 672 -8.33 16.00 23.49
C ALA A 672 -7.00 15.90 22.71
N GLY A 673 -5.89 16.38 23.26
CA GLY A 673 -4.63 16.31 22.52
C GLY A 673 -3.39 16.48 23.36
N LYS A 674 -2.25 16.11 22.80
CA LYS A 674 -0.95 16.29 23.43
C LYS A 674 0.14 16.63 22.41
N THR A 675 0.87 17.70 22.67
CA THR A 675 2.07 18.09 21.91
C THR A 675 3.31 17.38 22.46
N GLY A 676 4.18 16.93 21.58
CA GLY A 676 5.50 16.40 21.90
C GLY A 676 6.59 17.22 21.23
N THR A 677 7.69 17.44 21.95
CA THR A 677 8.89 18.08 21.43
C THR A 677 10.08 17.50 22.17
N THR A 678 11.08 17.06 21.46
CA THR A 678 12.34 16.61 22.05
C THR A 678 13.28 17.80 22.32
N ASN A 679 14.28 17.58 23.17
CA ASN A 679 15.13 18.67 23.69
C ASN A 679 15.75 19.55 22.62
N ASN A 680 16.19 18.99 21.51
CA ASN A 680 16.83 19.73 20.41
C ASN A 680 15.87 20.06 19.27
N ASN A 681 14.55 19.94 19.47
CA ASN A 681 13.54 20.07 18.40
C ASN A 681 13.71 19.06 17.25
N SER A 682 14.37 17.92 17.52
CA SER A 682 14.61 16.87 16.52
C SER A 682 13.30 16.18 16.10
N ASP A 683 12.34 16.10 17.03
CA ASP A 683 11.07 15.43 16.84
C ASP A 683 9.92 16.31 17.31
N GLY A 684 9.03 16.60 16.40
CA GLY A 684 7.77 17.28 16.66
C GLY A 684 6.61 16.30 16.55
N TRP A 685 5.88 16.13 17.65
CA TRP A 685 4.73 15.23 17.73
C TRP A 685 3.45 15.98 18.04
N PHE A 686 2.36 15.49 17.50
CA PHE A 686 1.03 15.85 17.95
C PHE A 686 0.12 14.62 17.93
N VAL A 687 -0.47 14.33 19.06
CA VAL A 687 -1.56 13.37 19.20
C VAL A 687 -2.83 14.16 19.39
N GLY A 688 -3.81 13.97 18.52
CA GLY A 688 -5.12 14.56 18.62
C GLY A 688 -6.19 13.49 18.58
N CYS A 689 -7.11 13.55 19.55
CA CYS A 689 -8.19 12.61 19.73
C CYS A 689 -9.53 13.35 19.63
N ILE A 690 -10.46 12.76 18.93
CA ILE A 690 -11.89 13.02 18.99
C ILE A 690 -12.59 11.72 19.38
N PRO A 691 -13.87 11.71 19.72
CA PRO A 691 -14.54 10.49 20.19
C PRO A 691 -14.34 9.26 19.33
N ASP A 692 -14.39 9.42 18.01
CA ASP A 692 -14.36 8.30 17.06
C ASP A 692 -13.04 8.21 16.26
N LEU A 693 -12.02 9.01 16.63
CA LEU A 693 -10.77 8.99 15.88
C LEU A 693 -9.58 9.45 16.72
N VAL A 694 -8.52 8.67 16.71
CA VAL A 694 -7.20 9.02 17.23
C VAL A 694 -6.26 9.21 16.07
N THR A 695 -5.64 10.40 15.97
CA THR A 695 -4.68 10.69 14.89
C THR A 695 -3.38 11.20 15.47
N VAL A 696 -2.29 10.55 15.09
CA VAL A 696 -0.93 10.91 15.51
C VAL A 696 -0.14 11.40 14.32
N CYS A 697 0.50 12.55 14.49
CA CYS A 697 1.38 13.17 13.50
C CYS A 697 2.78 13.36 14.08
N TRP A 698 3.79 13.08 13.27
CA TRP A 698 5.18 13.32 13.57
C TRP A 698 5.88 14.06 12.43
N VAL A 699 6.81 14.97 12.76
CA VAL A 699 7.70 15.66 11.82
C VAL A 699 9.11 15.73 12.41
N GLY A 700 10.12 15.46 11.59
CA GLY A 700 11.54 15.61 11.97
C GLY A 700 12.45 15.49 10.76
N GLY A 701 13.76 15.52 11.00
CA GLY A 701 14.78 15.24 9.97
C GLY A 701 15.00 13.73 9.80
N GLU A 702 15.69 13.33 8.75
CA GLU A 702 16.15 11.94 8.57
C GLU A 702 17.06 11.52 9.73
N ASP A 703 18.08 12.30 10.00
CA ASP A 703 18.94 12.16 11.18
C ASP A 703 18.42 13.08 12.31
N ARG A 704 18.59 12.69 13.58
CA ARG A 704 18.14 13.52 14.74
C ARG A 704 18.79 14.88 14.85
N ASP A 705 19.99 15.02 14.30
CA ASP A 705 20.73 16.26 14.29
C ASP A 705 20.33 17.21 13.14
N ILE A 706 19.32 16.82 12.37
CA ILE A 706 18.69 17.66 11.34
C ILE A 706 17.38 18.19 11.89
N HIS A 707 17.40 19.41 12.42
CA HIS A 707 16.25 19.99 13.11
C HIS A 707 16.26 21.52 13.08
N PHE A 708 15.14 22.13 13.43
CA PHE A 708 15.04 23.56 13.65
C PHE A 708 15.85 23.99 14.90
N ASN A 709 16.63 25.06 14.77
CA ASN A 709 17.38 25.61 15.90
C ASN A 709 16.53 26.44 16.88
N SER A 710 15.28 26.68 16.55
CA SER A 710 14.34 27.48 17.36
C SER A 710 13.15 26.61 17.79
N THR A 711 12.84 26.59 19.08
CA THR A 711 11.67 25.92 19.62
C THR A 711 10.37 26.46 19.01
N ALA A 712 10.31 27.78 18.72
CA ALA A 712 9.13 28.37 18.10
C ALA A 712 8.78 27.73 16.74
N MET A 713 9.78 27.28 15.97
CA MET A 713 9.60 26.62 14.67
C MET A 713 9.60 25.09 14.81
N GLY A 714 10.44 24.51 15.67
CA GLY A 714 10.65 23.07 15.76
C GLY A 714 9.75 22.33 16.75
N GLN A 715 8.99 23.04 17.59
CA GLN A 715 8.07 22.39 18.51
C GLN A 715 6.91 21.69 17.79
N GLY A 716 6.37 20.62 18.39
CA GLY A 716 5.24 19.86 17.84
C GLY A 716 4.00 20.71 17.54
N ALA A 717 3.77 21.77 18.33
CA ALA A 717 2.71 22.76 18.07
C ALA A 717 2.89 23.54 16.76
N SER A 718 4.09 23.62 16.20
CA SER A 718 4.40 24.33 14.96
C SER A 718 4.62 23.37 13.78
N THR A 719 5.05 22.14 14.04
CA THR A 719 5.40 21.14 13.02
C THR A 719 4.29 20.13 12.79
N ALA A 720 3.89 19.35 13.78
CA ALA A 720 2.94 18.25 13.64
C ALA A 720 1.47 18.66 13.86
N LEU A 721 1.18 19.54 14.81
CA LEU A 721 -0.20 19.98 15.09
C LEU A 721 -0.90 20.60 13.88
N PRO A 722 -0.26 21.42 13.02
CA PRO A 722 -0.91 21.97 11.82
C PRO A 722 -1.34 20.88 10.82
N ILE A 723 -0.57 19.80 10.69
CA ILE A 723 -0.94 18.66 9.83
C ILE A 723 -2.27 18.06 10.30
N TRP A 724 -2.36 17.80 11.60
CA TRP A 724 -3.59 17.30 12.22
C TRP A 724 -4.78 18.26 11.99
N ALA A 725 -4.55 19.55 12.21
CA ALA A 725 -5.60 20.57 12.05
C ALA A 725 -6.12 20.63 10.59
N PHE A 726 -5.25 20.60 9.59
CA PHE A 726 -5.64 20.59 8.18
C PHE A 726 -6.35 19.30 7.79
N TYR A 727 -5.89 18.16 8.31
CA TYR A 727 -6.53 16.87 8.11
C TYR A 727 -7.96 16.86 8.69
N MET A 728 -8.10 17.19 9.97
CA MET A 728 -9.41 17.19 10.64
C MET A 728 -10.38 18.23 10.07
N THR A 729 -9.89 19.39 9.62
CA THR A 729 -10.73 20.36 8.93
C THR A 729 -11.39 19.77 7.69
N LYS A 730 -10.67 18.92 6.94
CA LYS A 730 -11.22 18.24 5.76
C LYS A 730 -12.16 17.09 6.14
N VAL A 731 -11.78 16.31 7.15
CA VAL A 731 -12.61 15.20 7.68
C VAL A 731 -13.97 15.75 8.15
N TYR A 732 -13.98 16.81 8.95
CA TYR A 732 -15.23 17.42 9.44
C TYR A 732 -16.09 18.08 8.34
N ARG A 733 -15.46 18.55 7.26
CA ARG A 733 -16.20 19.12 6.12
C ARG A 733 -16.86 18.05 5.25
N ASP A 734 -16.31 16.87 5.21
CA ASP A 734 -16.86 15.72 4.47
C ASP A 734 -17.89 14.98 5.33
N LYS A 735 -19.14 15.45 5.26
CA LYS A 735 -20.23 14.87 6.05
C LYS A 735 -20.53 13.41 5.74
N ALA A 736 -20.13 12.93 4.57
CA ALA A 736 -20.32 11.53 4.19
C ALA A 736 -19.38 10.58 4.96
N LEU A 737 -18.37 11.11 5.66
CA LEU A 737 -17.54 10.34 6.58
C LEU A 737 -18.18 10.07 7.94
N GLY A 738 -19.24 10.84 8.31
CA GLY A 738 -20.01 10.61 9.54
C GLY A 738 -19.39 11.18 10.81
N TYR A 739 -18.26 11.89 10.77
CA TYR A 739 -17.65 12.49 11.96
C TYR A 739 -18.35 13.78 12.35
N ASP A 740 -19.00 13.78 13.55
CA ASP A 740 -19.66 14.98 14.08
C ASP A 740 -18.67 15.83 14.90
N PRO A 741 -18.43 17.10 14.53
CA PRO A 741 -17.60 18.00 15.30
C PRO A 741 -18.12 18.27 16.75
N LYS A 742 -19.36 17.93 17.04
CA LYS A 742 -19.99 18.14 18.35
C LYS A 742 -20.08 16.87 19.19
N ALA A 743 -19.66 15.72 18.66
CA ALA A 743 -19.70 14.47 19.42
C ALA A 743 -18.87 14.58 20.71
N GLU A 744 -19.44 14.14 21.83
CA GLU A 744 -18.78 14.13 23.15
C GLU A 744 -18.07 12.79 23.38
N PHE A 745 -16.96 12.80 24.13
CA PHE A 745 -16.18 11.60 24.46
C PHE A 745 -16.94 10.59 25.31
N TYR A 746 -17.86 11.07 26.12
CA TYR A 746 -18.68 10.25 27.01
C TYR A 746 -20.09 10.78 26.96
N SER A 747 -21.07 9.94 26.70
CA SER A 747 -22.48 10.27 26.86
C SER A 747 -22.86 10.04 28.34
N ASP A 748 -23.48 11.01 28.96
CA ASP A 748 -23.98 10.89 30.33
C ASP A 748 -25.20 9.93 30.46
N ASN A 749 -25.54 9.23 29.38
CA ASN A 749 -26.65 8.27 29.38
C ASN A 749 -26.17 6.86 29.75
N THR A 750 -26.39 6.50 30.98
CA THR A 750 -26.33 5.13 31.52
C THR A 750 -27.48 4.22 31.04
N ASP A 751 -28.13 4.54 29.94
CA ASP A 751 -29.15 3.68 29.33
C ASP A 751 -28.97 3.63 27.82
N LYS A 752 -28.25 2.63 27.36
CA LYS A 752 -28.46 1.93 26.06
C LYS A 752 -27.41 0.83 25.84
N THR A 753 -27.63 -0.30 26.51
CA THR A 753 -27.29 -1.60 25.94
C THR A 753 -28.04 -1.72 24.59
N GLN A 754 -27.42 -1.41 23.49
CA GLN A 754 -27.89 -1.81 22.17
C GLN A 754 -26.80 -2.59 21.47
N SER A 755 -27.11 -3.85 21.23
CA SER A 755 -26.44 -4.79 20.34
C SER A 755 -26.21 -4.19 18.94
N PRO A 756 -25.18 -4.60 18.22
CA PRO A 756 -24.93 -4.07 16.87
C PRO A 756 -26.04 -4.51 15.93
N THR A 757 -26.77 -3.53 15.41
CA THR A 757 -27.78 -3.72 14.38
C THR A 757 -27.09 -4.13 13.08
N GLN A 758 -27.37 -5.36 12.64
CA GLN A 758 -27.11 -5.82 11.29
C GLN A 758 -27.89 -4.93 10.31
N SER A 759 -27.20 -4.30 9.38
CA SER A 759 -27.81 -3.65 8.25
C SER A 759 -28.37 -4.71 7.28
N GLU A 760 -29.67 -4.91 7.31
CA GLU A 760 -30.38 -5.71 6.32
C GLU A 760 -30.34 -5.05 4.95
N SER A 761 -29.80 -5.77 3.98
CA SER A 761 -29.95 -5.48 2.56
C SER A 761 -31.38 -5.80 2.12
N LYS A 762 -32.11 -4.79 1.68
CA LYS A 762 -33.44 -4.94 1.07
C LYS A 762 -33.34 -5.65 -0.28
N ALA A 763 -33.89 -6.86 -0.37
CA ALA A 763 -34.26 -7.52 -1.62
C ALA A 763 -35.73 -7.21 -1.98
N PRO A 764 -36.14 -7.20 -3.25
CA PRO A 764 -37.45 -6.72 -3.67
C PRO A 764 -38.57 -7.74 -3.47
N LYS A 765 -39.72 -7.23 -3.08
CA LYS A 765 -40.98 -7.92 -2.85
C LYS A 765 -41.54 -8.58 -4.14
N LYS A 766 -41.90 -9.85 -4.06
CA LYS A 766 -42.89 -10.49 -4.94
C LYS A 766 -44.23 -10.71 -4.19
N LYS A 767 -45.30 -10.44 -4.91
CA LYS A 767 -46.71 -10.45 -4.46
C LYS A 767 -47.28 -11.86 -4.28
N ASP A 768 -48.10 -11.97 -3.26
CA ASP A 768 -49.32 -12.70 -2.97
C ASP A 768 -49.77 -13.92 -3.84
N SER A 769 -50.22 -15.03 -3.29
CA SER A 769 -51.41 -15.33 -2.46
C SER A 769 -51.59 -16.87 -2.27
N PRO A 770 -52.63 -17.44 -1.62
CA PRO A 770 -52.81 -17.62 -0.19
C PRO A 770 -53.12 -19.08 0.26
N THR A 771 -53.19 -19.25 1.59
CA THR A 771 -53.95 -20.24 2.39
C THR A 771 -53.68 -21.74 2.26
N SER A 772 -53.33 -22.40 3.36
CA SER A 772 -54.22 -23.29 4.12
C SER A 772 -53.55 -23.83 5.40
N GLU A 773 -54.38 -23.97 6.39
CA GLU A 773 -54.22 -24.45 7.78
C GLU A 773 -53.66 -25.84 7.93
N GLY A 774 -53.08 -26.14 9.11
CA GLY A 774 -52.90 -27.52 9.54
C GLY A 774 -51.89 -27.75 10.68
N ASN A 775 -52.31 -27.44 11.84
CA ASN A 775 -52.24 -28.11 13.14
C ASN A 775 -51.16 -29.15 13.46
N SER A 776 -50.57 -28.96 14.62
CA SER A 776 -50.32 -29.83 15.77
C SER A 776 -48.98 -30.51 15.98
N GLN A 777 -48.58 -30.28 17.23
CA GLN A 777 -47.93 -31.19 18.19
C GLN A 777 -46.42 -31.21 18.31
N GLN A 778 -46.04 -30.63 19.44
CA GLN A 778 -44.88 -31.03 20.26
C GLN A 778 -44.99 -32.49 20.74
N PRO A 779 -43.91 -33.17 21.07
CA PRO A 779 -43.74 -33.40 22.51
C PRO A 779 -42.32 -33.16 23.09
N LYS A 780 -42.40 -33.04 24.40
CA LYS A 780 -41.41 -32.76 25.43
C LYS A 780 -40.43 -33.92 25.70
N VAL A 781 -39.26 -33.54 26.27
CA VAL A 781 -38.60 -34.09 27.50
C VAL A 781 -37.79 -35.38 27.37
N ALA A 782 -36.52 -35.31 27.72
CA ALA A 782 -35.95 -35.99 28.85
C ALA A 782 -34.49 -35.62 29.13
N THR A 783 -34.31 -35.18 30.35
CA THR A 783 -33.06 -35.07 31.15
C THR A 783 -32.50 -36.43 31.54
N THR A 784 -31.16 -36.55 31.67
CA THR A 784 -30.43 -37.26 32.76
C THR A 784 -28.92 -36.98 32.58
N ASN A 785 -28.27 -36.34 33.42
CA ASN A 785 -27.56 -36.56 34.68
C ASN A 785 -26.40 -37.57 34.63
N LYS A 786 -25.22 -37.03 35.13
CA LYS A 786 -24.12 -37.65 35.96
C LYS A 786 -23.16 -38.59 35.21
N GLU A 787 -21.89 -38.59 35.47
CA GLU A 787 -21.02 -38.47 36.68
C GLU A 787 -19.57 -38.28 36.25
N LYS A 788 -18.81 -37.43 37.00
CA LYS A 788 -17.58 -37.64 37.74
C LYS A 788 -16.51 -38.62 37.19
N ASN A 789 -15.29 -38.23 37.00
CA ASN A 789 -14.21 -38.30 37.99
C ASN A 789 -12.81 -37.93 37.43
N ASN A 790 -12.11 -37.15 38.21
CA ASN A 790 -10.75 -37.25 38.78
C ASN A 790 -9.50 -37.37 37.92
N GLY A 791 -8.62 -36.49 38.29
CA GLY A 791 -7.22 -36.77 38.62
C GLY A 791 -6.26 -36.25 37.57
N GLY A 792 -5.49 -35.35 37.87
CA GLY A 792 -4.39 -35.31 38.70
C GLY A 792 -3.21 -34.70 38.00
N ASP A 793 -2.69 -33.68 38.63
CA ASP A 793 -1.32 -33.32 38.89
C ASP A 793 -0.31 -32.99 37.82
N ASN A 794 0.12 -31.72 37.93
CA ASN A 794 1.55 -31.28 38.13
C ASN A 794 2.55 -31.48 36.99
N VAL A 795 3.31 -30.47 36.63
CA VAL A 795 4.51 -29.90 37.22
C VAL A 795 5.27 -29.06 36.17
N PHE A 796 5.55 -27.86 36.53
CA PHE A 796 6.77 -27.05 36.32
C PHE A 796 7.69 -27.32 35.10
N ARG A 797 7.98 -26.36 34.24
CA ARG A 797 9.06 -25.37 34.35
C ARG A 797 9.03 -24.35 33.24
#